data_bb998133449d6bb744121c45d9d6130a
#
_entry.id   bb998133449d6bb744121c45d9d6130a
#
_cell.length_a   1.000
_cell.length_b   1.000
_cell.length_c   1.000
_cell.angle_alpha   90.00
_cell.angle_beta   90.00
_cell.angle_gamma   90.00
#
_symmetry.space_group_name_H-M   'P 1'
#
loop_
_entity.id
_entity.type
_entity.pdbx_description
1 polymer ?
#
loop_
_entity_poly.entity_id
_entity_poly.type
_entity_poly.pdbx_seq_one_letter_code
_entity_poly.pdbx_strand_id
1 'polypeptide(L)'
;MCLAGTAPAYAQYDYHFGRNKIQYEDFDWKVMRTDHFDVYYYPEMLELAEHGAYFAEEAYADLQHKFNFTLNERVPLIFYSSNLDFKQTNVTPGFIPDGVGGFFEFMKGRVVIPANGNLQRFRRVVRHEMVHVFTFNKLSRVMSDHRRPFTGFLPLWFTEGLAEYWSGEPDHQHEMILRDALYTNYLVPLKSMFRINGSFVMYKQGEAINRFIAEEYGEEKILDIIDNFWKSREFEVVLEVSLQEPIEEITARWENWIKKQYYPDLKNVDVASLSTGSISSSGFSAKPAFHTFEDGRRVVYFVGNKSGLSHVYGVEVDSTFSPVGKPDVIVRGGRDHDFENVHLFESKIAVSSEGKLAFVTKSGNQDVIHIWDLVEDEHEATFRFDSFSAAYSPAWSPSGRALVFTSIEENGFSDVYVYHLETERLQRLTDDHYDDRDPAWSPDGRHIAFSSDRTSAGEQGAYNLFVYDLEDGQIRYVTYGMRMDMAPAWSPDGKSLAFISAVKDSTGRFGPQDLWTVDMSYGPADDPVVAVDGEASFSDSPQWRAMDRLTHLATAAMDPVWTSEDRIVFTSFEGLQFSIRHLEGVDSLRTAPRKREVADLSDAGGEWTFGKIGVGEGATAGTYKSRYQLDIAQGAVSQSSVLGTTGGAMLSFSDMLGNDYLQFTLFNSGTTQRSLLRDLSFQVAKFDFGSRVNKGYGLYRFAGLRYDVTDPDAPTEFPRFEETIYGGFGALSYPLSKFRRLELGTSFNWSRKEISFTQQERDAWLLSNTVSLVHDEALYWMNGPIDGWRAKVTAGYTTDVVYSNVSYFTLSADVRNYIRLSNRVTFASWFMGRINEGKEARLFVMGGSWDIRGFDFFDVRGQKIWFTSQELRFPLLDAPSVLLPVLAPLGVANLRGAAFFDAAHAWNDDYNEVRREINAGETIGSAGIGLRLNLYGAFLLRLDYGRRYRDGFREQDKVFRQFMFGWDF
;
A
#
# COMPACT_ATOMS: atom_id res chain seq x y z
N MET A 1 -11.50 -2.50 -12.38
CA MET A 1 -11.24 -1.27 -13.14
C MET A 1 -12.47 -0.97 -13.99
N CYS A 2 -13.43 -0.21 -13.47
CA CYS A 2 -14.64 0.21 -14.17
C CYS A 2 -14.64 1.73 -14.26
N LEU A 3 -13.80 2.28 -15.14
CA LEU A 3 -14.07 3.58 -15.75
C LEU A 3 -15.04 3.34 -16.91
N ALA A 4 -16.29 2.90 -16.59
CA ALA A 4 -17.35 2.94 -17.56
C ALA A 4 -17.64 4.41 -17.82
N GLY A 5 -17.41 4.86 -19.06
CA GLY A 5 -17.71 6.21 -19.49
C GLY A 5 -19.15 6.55 -19.13
N THR A 6 -19.31 7.54 -18.29
CA THR A 6 -20.59 8.07 -17.89
C THR A 6 -21.19 8.85 -19.05
N ALA A 7 -22.06 8.20 -19.81
CA ALA A 7 -23.02 8.98 -20.58
C ALA A 7 -23.86 9.82 -19.60
N PRO A 8 -24.23 11.08 -19.92
CA PRO A 8 -24.99 11.96 -19.01
C PRO A 8 -26.31 11.39 -18.50
N ALA A 9 -26.81 10.31 -19.11
CA ALA A 9 -28.02 9.61 -18.68
C ALA A 9 -27.82 8.71 -17.44
N TYR A 10 -26.58 8.44 -17.03
CA TYR A 10 -26.23 7.57 -15.90
C TYR A 10 -25.70 8.31 -14.67
N ALA A 11 -25.79 9.64 -14.62
CA ALA A 11 -25.42 10.43 -13.44
C ALA A 11 -26.19 10.02 -12.16
N GLN A 12 -27.20 9.17 -12.28
CA GLN A 12 -27.99 8.66 -11.16
C GLN A 12 -27.33 7.50 -10.41
N TYR A 13 -26.34 6.80 -11.01
CA TYR A 13 -25.67 5.63 -10.43
C TYR A 13 -24.16 5.81 -10.27
N ASP A 14 -23.70 7.07 -10.19
CA ASP A 14 -22.27 7.35 -10.01
C ASP A 14 -21.86 7.13 -8.55
N TYR A 15 -21.58 5.85 -8.22
CA TYR A 15 -21.11 5.41 -6.90
C TYR A 15 -19.57 5.55 -6.75
N HIS A 16 -18.96 6.53 -7.38
CA HIS A 16 -17.51 6.71 -7.32
C HIS A 16 -17.11 7.46 -6.04
N PHE A 17 -17.01 6.69 -4.98
CA PHE A 17 -16.18 7.02 -3.84
C PHE A 17 -14.73 6.59 -4.15
N GLY A 18 -13.86 6.71 -3.18
CA GLY A 18 -12.47 6.29 -3.22
C GLY A 18 -11.53 7.40 -2.83
N ARG A 19 -10.41 6.98 -2.26
CA ARG A 19 -9.30 7.87 -1.93
C ARG A 19 -8.63 8.37 -3.20
N ASN A 20 -8.00 9.54 -3.11
CA ASN A 20 -7.35 10.16 -4.26
C ASN A 20 -5.88 9.72 -4.33
N LYS A 21 -5.46 9.29 -5.52
CA LYS A 21 -4.06 9.24 -5.89
C LYS A 21 -3.69 10.61 -6.45
N ILE A 22 -2.74 11.29 -5.81
CA ILE A 22 -2.44 12.68 -6.08
C ILE A 22 -1.06 12.77 -6.72
N GLN A 23 -0.97 13.50 -7.84
CA GLN A 23 0.29 14.00 -8.35
C GLN A 23 0.59 15.31 -7.64
N TYR A 24 1.52 15.28 -6.71
CA TYR A 24 1.96 16.46 -5.98
C TYR A 24 3.03 17.21 -6.75
N GLU A 25 3.96 16.47 -7.39
CA GLU A 25 5.11 16.99 -8.10
C GLU A 25 4.91 16.94 -9.62
N ASP A 26 5.43 17.93 -10.32
CA ASP A 26 5.47 17.99 -11.78
C ASP A 26 6.89 17.64 -12.23
N PHE A 27 7.22 16.36 -12.27
CA PHE A 27 8.57 15.87 -12.58
C PHE A 27 8.98 16.18 -14.01
N ASP A 28 10.16 16.81 -14.21
CA ASP A 28 10.78 17.05 -15.53
C ASP A 28 11.47 15.78 -16.05
N TRP A 29 10.68 14.80 -16.48
CA TRP A 29 11.16 13.49 -16.86
C TRP A 29 12.17 13.54 -18.01
N LYS A 30 13.32 12.91 -17.81
CA LYS A 30 14.37 12.63 -18.79
C LYS A 30 14.42 11.12 -19.06
N VAL A 31 15.07 10.75 -20.17
CA VAL A 31 15.29 9.35 -20.53
C VAL A 31 16.77 9.16 -20.86
N MET A 32 17.42 8.32 -20.09
CA MET A 32 18.79 7.83 -20.35
C MET A 32 18.70 6.49 -21.05
N ARG A 33 19.45 6.32 -22.14
CA ARG A 33 19.48 5.06 -22.91
C ARG A 33 20.82 4.41 -22.79
N THR A 34 20.81 3.16 -22.34
CA THR A 34 21.92 2.24 -22.32
C THR A 34 21.76 1.18 -23.41
N ASP A 35 22.57 0.13 -23.42
CA ASP A 35 22.46 -0.96 -24.39
C ASP A 35 21.13 -1.73 -24.27
N HIS A 36 20.67 -1.99 -23.05
CA HIS A 36 19.48 -2.83 -22.79
C HIS A 36 18.32 -2.09 -22.11
N PHE A 37 18.48 -0.81 -21.74
CA PHE A 37 17.49 -0.08 -20.94
C PHE A 37 17.16 1.30 -21.49
N ASP A 38 15.89 1.71 -21.28
CA ASP A 38 15.44 3.10 -21.30
C ASP A 38 15.14 3.50 -19.85
N VAL A 39 16.03 4.29 -19.21
CA VAL A 39 15.91 4.70 -17.79
C VAL A 39 15.23 6.06 -17.72
N TYR A 40 14.07 6.12 -17.05
CA TYR A 40 13.28 7.33 -16.83
C TYR A 40 13.61 7.89 -15.45
N TYR A 41 13.99 9.15 -15.38
CA TYR A 41 14.43 9.86 -14.18
C TYR A 41 14.16 11.36 -14.28
N TYR A 42 14.27 12.10 -13.21
CA TYR A 42 14.25 13.56 -13.20
C TYR A 42 15.63 14.12 -12.79
N PRO A 43 15.99 15.37 -13.17
CA PRO A 43 17.37 15.89 -13.08
C PRO A 43 17.99 15.82 -11.69
N GLU A 44 17.18 16.00 -10.63
CA GLU A 44 17.59 16.03 -9.22
C GLU A 44 18.24 14.70 -8.80
N MET A 45 17.78 13.57 -9.37
CA MET A 45 18.28 12.23 -9.08
C MET A 45 19.23 11.65 -10.16
N LEU A 46 19.90 12.49 -10.95
CA LEU A 46 20.75 12.03 -12.07
C LEU A 46 21.79 11.00 -11.59
N GLU A 47 22.48 11.28 -10.49
CA GLU A 47 23.52 10.39 -9.96
C GLU A 47 22.98 9.00 -9.62
N LEU A 48 21.82 8.95 -8.95
CA LEU A 48 21.12 7.68 -8.68
C LEU A 48 20.71 6.96 -9.97
N ALA A 49 20.26 7.69 -10.98
CA ALA A 49 19.89 7.11 -12.27
C ALA A 49 21.10 6.49 -12.99
N GLU A 50 22.29 7.11 -12.89
CA GLU A 50 23.55 6.57 -13.41
C GLU A 50 23.99 5.29 -12.69
N HIS A 51 23.85 5.23 -11.35
CA HIS A 51 24.03 4.00 -10.58
C HIS A 51 22.98 2.94 -10.94
N GLY A 52 21.70 3.30 -10.99
CA GLY A 52 20.62 2.39 -11.37
C GLY A 52 20.78 1.79 -12.75
N ALA A 53 21.28 2.58 -13.73
CA ALA A 53 21.63 2.10 -15.06
C ALA A 53 22.75 1.06 -15.01
N TYR A 54 23.78 1.31 -14.21
CA TYR A 54 24.88 0.35 -14.01
C TYR A 54 24.37 -0.95 -13.35
N PHE A 55 23.56 -0.86 -12.31
CA PHE A 55 22.97 -2.03 -11.64
C PHE A 55 22.10 -2.88 -12.58
N ALA A 56 21.35 -2.22 -13.45
CA ALA A 56 20.50 -2.90 -14.43
C ALA A 56 21.33 -3.65 -15.49
N GLU A 57 22.38 -3.03 -16.04
CA GLU A 57 23.27 -3.66 -17.01
C GLU A 57 24.06 -4.82 -16.36
N GLU A 58 24.54 -4.65 -15.11
CA GLU A 58 25.18 -5.71 -14.33
C GLU A 58 24.22 -6.90 -14.12
N ALA A 59 22.97 -6.62 -13.69
CA ALA A 59 21.95 -7.64 -13.50
C ALA A 59 21.61 -8.35 -14.83
N TYR A 60 21.51 -7.59 -15.93
CA TYR A 60 21.24 -8.14 -17.26
C TYR A 60 22.35 -9.12 -17.69
N ALA A 61 23.61 -8.72 -17.54
CA ALA A 61 24.77 -9.53 -17.91
C ALA A 61 24.79 -10.90 -17.21
N ASP A 62 24.44 -10.97 -15.92
CA ASP A 62 24.38 -12.22 -15.17
C ASP A 62 23.09 -13.01 -15.48
N LEU A 63 21.91 -12.36 -15.46
CA LEU A 63 20.64 -13.03 -15.62
C LEU A 63 20.45 -13.63 -17.01
N GLN A 64 20.99 -13.02 -18.07
CA GLN A 64 20.94 -13.63 -19.40
C GLN A 64 21.63 -15.01 -19.44
N HIS A 65 22.71 -15.17 -18.66
CA HIS A 65 23.39 -16.48 -18.51
C HIS A 65 22.57 -17.43 -17.66
N LYS A 66 22.09 -16.97 -16.49
CA LYS A 66 21.27 -17.80 -15.58
C LYS A 66 19.98 -18.30 -16.24
N PHE A 67 19.29 -17.48 -17.02
CA PHE A 67 18.09 -17.87 -17.75
C PHE A 67 18.36 -18.56 -19.08
N ASN A 68 19.62 -18.55 -19.56
CA ASN A 68 19.95 -18.95 -20.93
C ASN A 68 18.98 -18.30 -21.92
N PHE A 69 18.80 -16.99 -21.80
CA PHE A 69 17.78 -16.22 -22.52
C PHE A 69 18.17 -14.76 -22.68
N THR A 70 17.95 -14.20 -23.85
CA THR A 70 18.23 -12.78 -24.17
C THR A 70 16.93 -12.04 -24.43
N LEU A 71 16.78 -10.86 -23.87
CA LEU A 71 15.63 -9.99 -24.14
C LEU A 71 15.78 -9.34 -25.53
N ASN A 72 14.67 -9.20 -26.25
CA ASN A 72 14.67 -8.69 -27.62
C ASN A 72 14.52 -7.16 -27.70
N GLU A 73 14.02 -6.53 -26.63
CA GLU A 73 13.71 -5.10 -26.57
C GLU A 73 14.32 -4.49 -25.31
N ARG A 74 14.57 -3.17 -25.35
CA ARG A 74 14.99 -2.43 -24.14
C ARG A 74 13.90 -2.46 -23.09
N VAL A 75 14.31 -2.63 -21.84
CA VAL A 75 13.40 -2.61 -20.70
C VAL A 75 13.24 -1.19 -20.18
N PRO A 76 12.01 -0.66 -20.07
CA PRO A 76 11.76 0.64 -19.45
C PRO A 76 11.90 0.55 -17.92
N LEU A 77 12.86 1.31 -17.37
CA LEU A 77 13.07 1.45 -15.92
C LEU A 77 12.63 2.85 -15.51
N ILE A 78 11.70 2.95 -14.58
CA ILE A 78 11.18 4.22 -14.05
C ILE A 78 11.66 4.35 -12.60
N PHE A 79 12.59 5.26 -12.35
CA PHE A 79 13.15 5.46 -11.03
C PHE A 79 12.54 6.68 -10.34
N TYR A 80 12.38 6.56 -9.04
CA TYR A 80 11.98 7.62 -8.13
C TYR A 80 13.02 7.75 -7.01
N SER A 81 13.28 8.96 -6.53
CA SER A 81 14.26 9.20 -5.47
C SER A 81 13.79 8.65 -4.12
N SER A 82 12.48 8.67 -3.88
CA SER A 82 11.87 8.28 -2.60
C SER A 82 10.64 7.39 -2.77
N ASN A 83 10.25 6.72 -1.67
CA ASN A 83 8.99 5.98 -1.59
C ASN A 83 7.75 6.88 -1.75
N LEU A 84 7.82 8.14 -1.31
CA LEU A 84 6.70 9.06 -1.40
C LEU A 84 6.44 9.46 -2.85
N ASP A 85 7.48 9.72 -3.63
CA ASP A 85 7.39 9.98 -5.06
C ASP A 85 6.92 8.76 -5.83
N PHE A 86 7.46 7.58 -5.51
CA PHE A 86 7.07 6.32 -6.10
C PHE A 86 5.57 6.04 -5.94
N LYS A 87 4.96 6.39 -4.79
CA LYS A 87 3.52 6.25 -4.57
C LYS A 87 2.65 7.13 -5.47
N GLN A 88 3.24 8.13 -6.13
CA GLN A 88 2.55 8.99 -7.11
C GLN A 88 2.46 8.35 -8.50
N THR A 89 3.25 7.31 -8.83
CA THR A 89 3.29 6.72 -10.18
C THR A 89 1.93 6.34 -10.72
N ASN A 90 1.65 6.70 -11.98
CA ASN A 90 0.41 6.33 -12.69
C ASN A 90 0.54 5.03 -13.51
N VAL A 91 1.70 4.36 -13.46
CA VAL A 91 1.91 3.05 -14.11
C VAL A 91 0.89 2.01 -13.64
N THR A 92 0.53 2.04 -12.37
CA THR A 92 -0.59 1.26 -11.82
C THR A 92 -1.73 2.19 -11.36
N PRO A 93 -3.01 1.85 -11.63
CA PRO A 93 -4.13 2.70 -11.23
C PRO A 93 -4.44 2.66 -9.72
N GLY A 94 -3.96 1.62 -9.02
CA GLY A 94 -4.19 1.43 -7.58
C GLY A 94 -3.22 2.22 -6.70
N PHE A 95 -3.51 2.22 -5.38
CA PHE A 95 -2.54 2.64 -4.38
C PHE A 95 -1.47 1.58 -4.23
N ILE A 96 -0.23 2.03 -4.05
CA ILE A 96 0.90 1.16 -3.72
C ILE A 96 0.91 1.01 -2.19
N PRO A 97 0.83 -0.23 -1.66
CA PRO A 97 0.93 -0.48 -0.22
C PRO A 97 2.30 -0.06 0.33
N ASP A 98 2.34 0.31 1.63
CA ASP A 98 3.61 0.48 2.33
C ASP A 98 4.38 -0.85 2.33
N GLY A 99 5.68 -0.79 2.13
CA GLY A 99 6.56 -1.97 2.05
C GLY A 99 6.76 -2.57 0.65
N VAL A 100 6.09 -2.05 -0.40
CA VAL A 100 6.42 -2.39 -1.79
C VAL A 100 7.70 -1.66 -2.18
N GLY A 101 8.76 -2.40 -2.48
CA GLY A 101 10.08 -1.87 -2.84
C GLY A 101 10.27 -1.59 -4.33
N GLY A 102 9.37 -2.07 -5.17
CA GLY A 102 9.37 -1.93 -6.62
C GLY A 102 8.30 -2.83 -7.22
N PHE A 103 8.06 -2.75 -8.51
CA PHE A 103 7.21 -3.70 -9.21
C PHE A 103 7.49 -3.76 -10.71
N PHE A 104 7.29 -4.93 -11.28
CA PHE A 104 7.26 -5.16 -12.71
C PHE A 104 5.82 -5.13 -13.24
N GLU A 105 5.56 -4.26 -14.22
CA GLU A 105 4.28 -4.18 -14.94
C GLU A 105 4.41 -4.88 -16.30
N PHE A 106 3.74 -6.00 -16.47
CA PHE A 106 3.95 -6.93 -17.59
C PHE A 106 3.34 -6.49 -18.94
N MET A 107 2.38 -5.53 -18.97
CA MET A 107 1.70 -5.14 -20.20
C MET A 107 2.63 -4.35 -21.14
N LYS A 108 3.46 -3.47 -20.59
CA LYS A 108 4.47 -2.71 -21.33
C LYS A 108 5.90 -3.08 -20.93
N GLY A 109 6.05 -4.08 -20.05
CA GLY A 109 7.35 -4.52 -19.56
C GLY A 109 8.08 -3.49 -18.69
N ARG A 110 7.32 -2.59 -18.00
CA ARG A 110 7.88 -1.50 -17.19
C ARG A 110 8.30 -1.99 -15.82
N VAL A 111 9.45 -1.52 -15.39
CA VAL A 111 9.93 -1.71 -14.00
C VAL A 111 9.90 -0.35 -13.30
N VAL A 112 9.31 -0.28 -12.11
CA VAL A 112 9.17 0.96 -11.35
C VAL A 112 9.77 0.76 -9.97
N ILE A 113 10.77 1.59 -9.60
CA ILE A 113 11.57 1.40 -8.38
C ILE A 113 11.86 2.74 -7.71
N PRO A 114 11.67 2.86 -6.36
CA PRO A 114 12.23 3.93 -5.56
C PRO A 114 13.66 3.58 -5.11
N ALA A 115 14.59 4.52 -5.17
CA ALA A 115 15.95 4.36 -4.67
C ALA A 115 16.00 4.39 -3.12
N ASN A 116 15.32 5.34 -2.51
CA ASN A 116 15.00 5.41 -1.07
C ASN A 116 16.23 5.39 -0.14
N GLY A 117 17.29 6.12 -0.51
CA GLY A 117 18.43 6.44 0.36
C GLY A 117 19.54 5.39 0.48
N ASN A 118 19.31 4.15 0.03
CA ASN A 118 20.29 3.07 0.20
C ASN A 118 20.68 2.44 -1.15
N LEU A 119 21.91 2.63 -1.58
CA LEU A 119 22.43 2.14 -2.87
C LEU A 119 22.48 0.60 -2.96
N GLN A 120 22.86 -0.08 -1.90
CA GLN A 120 22.94 -1.55 -1.89
C GLN A 120 21.54 -2.16 -2.02
N ARG A 121 20.56 -1.64 -1.28
CA ARG A 121 19.17 -2.04 -1.38
C ARG A 121 18.60 -1.73 -2.77
N PHE A 122 18.91 -0.56 -3.32
CA PHE A 122 18.50 -0.17 -4.66
C PHE A 122 19.04 -1.14 -5.72
N ARG A 123 20.33 -1.50 -5.66
CA ARG A 123 20.93 -2.55 -6.52
C ARG A 123 20.20 -3.87 -6.41
N ARG A 124 19.89 -4.31 -5.19
CA ARG A 124 19.16 -5.57 -4.93
C ARG A 124 17.75 -5.54 -5.52
N VAL A 125 17.02 -4.42 -5.35
CA VAL A 125 15.65 -4.27 -5.89
C VAL A 125 15.66 -4.20 -7.41
N VAL A 126 16.59 -3.46 -8.03
CA VAL A 126 16.76 -3.47 -9.50
C VAL A 126 16.93 -4.89 -10.00
N ARG A 127 17.80 -5.68 -9.37
CA ARG A 127 18.05 -7.07 -9.76
C ARG A 127 16.82 -7.95 -9.52
N HIS A 128 16.09 -7.77 -8.41
CA HIS A 128 14.84 -8.49 -8.10
C HIS A 128 13.80 -8.31 -9.21
N GLU A 129 13.53 -7.06 -9.60
CA GLU A 129 12.58 -6.75 -10.66
C GLU A 129 13.05 -7.27 -12.03
N MET A 130 14.36 -7.28 -12.29
CA MET A 130 14.92 -7.86 -13.50
C MET A 130 14.71 -9.37 -13.57
N VAL A 131 14.72 -10.10 -12.45
CA VAL A 131 14.36 -11.53 -12.42
C VAL A 131 12.91 -11.73 -12.88
N HIS A 132 11.98 -10.85 -12.47
CA HIS A 132 10.59 -10.89 -12.95
C HIS A 132 10.51 -10.64 -14.46
N VAL A 133 11.25 -9.66 -14.99
CA VAL A 133 11.30 -9.38 -16.43
C VAL A 133 11.77 -10.61 -17.21
N PHE A 134 12.88 -11.23 -16.80
CA PHE A 134 13.40 -12.42 -17.45
C PHE A 134 12.45 -13.62 -17.32
N THR A 135 11.89 -13.86 -16.14
CA THR A 135 10.92 -14.94 -15.88
C THR A 135 9.71 -14.82 -16.79
N PHE A 136 9.12 -13.62 -16.89
CA PHE A 136 7.95 -13.38 -17.71
C PHE A 136 8.24 -13.60 -19.19
N ASN A 137 9.34 -13.05 -19.72
CA ASN A 137 9.70 -13.17 -21.12
C ASN A 137 10.07 -14.61 -21.50
N LYS A 138 10.86 -15.29 -20.67
CA LYS A 138 11.20 -16.72 -20.84
C LYS A 138 9.95 -17.59 -20.83
N LEU A 139 9.06 -17.41 -19.85
CA LEU A 139 7.80 -18.15 -19.75
C LEU A 139 6.89 -17.91 -20.96
N SER A 140 6.77 -16.64 -21.40
CA SER A 140 6.01 -16.27 -22.60
C SER A 140 6.55 -16.97 -23.84
N ARG A 141 7.87 -17.06 -23.97
CA ARG A 141 8.52 -17.76 -25.06
C ARG A 141 8.24 -19.27 -24.99
N VAL A 142 8.40 -19.90 -23.85
CA VAL A 142 8.11 -21.33 -23.64
C VAL A 142 6.67 -21.67 -24.02
N MET A 143 5.70 -20.88 -23.56
CA MET A 143 4.28 -21.10 -23.89
C MET A 143 4.03 -20.95 -25.39
N SER A 144 4.61 -19.94 -26.03
CA SER A 144 4.50 -19.71 -27.47
C SER A 144 5.11 -20.85 -28.30
N ASP A 145 6.30 -21.31 -27.96
CA ASP A 145 7.00 -22.40 -28.67
C ASP A 145 6.22 -23.71 -28.62
N HIS A 146 5.50 -23.95 -27.51
CA HIS A 146 4.60 -25.09 -27.34
C HIS A 146 3.17 -24.85 -27.80
N ARG A 147 2.88 -23.71 -28.46
CA ARG A 147 1.54 -23.32 -28.97
C ARG A 147 0.46 -23.38 -27.89
N ARG A 148 0.82 -23.03 -26.66
CA ARG A 148 -0.11 -22.93 -25.53
C ARG A 148 -0.52 -21.46 -25.35
N PRO A 149 -1.80 -21.17 -25.12
CA PRO A 149 -2.19 -19.81 -24.74
C PRO A 149 -1.56 -19.47 -23.39
N PHE A 150 -1.10 -18.24 -23.26
CA PHE A 150 -0.61 -17.72 -21.98
C PHE A 150 -1.84 -17.49 -21.05
N THR A 151 -2.25 -18.53 -20.34
CA THR A 151 -3.48 -18.56 -19.52
C THR A 151 -3.21 -18.55 -18.03
N GLY A 152 -1.96 -18.51 -17.59
CA GLY A 152 -1.58 -18.57 -16.19
C GLY A 152 -0.12 -18.16 -15.97
N PHE A 153 0.14 -17.72 -14.75
CA PHE A 153 1.48 -17.41 -14.26
C PHE A 153 1.97 -18.55 -13.37
N LEU A 154 3.28 -18.66 -13.21
CA LEU A 154 3.86 -19.45 -12.12
C LEU A 154 3.26 -19.00 -10.78
N PRO A 155 3.16 -19.88 -9.77
CA PRO A 155 2.67 -19.47 -8.45
C PRO A 155 3.47 -18.29 -7.88
N LEU A 156 2.78 -17.36 -7.22
CA LEU A 156 3.40 -16.14 -6.70
C LEU A 156 4.58 -16.45 -5.77
N TRP A 157 4.45 -17.46 -4.91
CA TRP A 157 5.53 -17.85 -4.00
C TRP A 157 6.81 -18.32 -4.74
N PHE A 158 6.67 -18.93 -5.92
CA PHE A 158 7.81 -19.38 -6.72
C PHE A 158 8.46 -18.20 -7.44
N THR A 159 7.68 -17.32 -8.07
CA THR A 159 8.20 -16.16 -8.80
C THR A 159 8.86 -15.14 -7.86
N GLU A 160 8.21 -14.83 -6.74
CA GLU A 160 8.78 -13.92 -5.74
C GLU A 160 9.97 -14.54 -5.02
N GLY A 161 9.86 -15.82 -4.66
CA GLY A 161 10.97 -16.55 -4.04
C GLY A 161 12.19 -16.67 -4.95
N LEU A 162 11.99 -16.85 -6.26
CA LEU A 162 13.07 -16.85 -7.24
C LEU A 162 13.72 -15.46 -7.37
N ALA A 163 12.91 -14.41 -7.40
CA ALA A 163 13.40 -13.04 -7.47
C ALA A 163 14.22 -12.68 -6.22
N GLU A 164 13.77 -13.07 -5.03
CA GLU A 164 14.56 -12.94 -3.79
C GLU A 164 15.88 -13.71 -3.86
N TYR A 165 15.83 -15.00 -4.26
CA TYR A 165 17.00 -15.88 -4.32
C TYR A 165 18.07 -15.39 -5.30
N TRP A 166 17.68 -14.93 -6.50
CA TRP A 166 18.63 -14.44 -7.50
C TRP A 166 18.97 -12.95 -7.38
N SER A 167 18.33 -12.21 -6.45
CA SER A 167 18.69 -10.81 -6.20
C SER A 167 19.87 -10.62 -5.24
N GLY A 168 20.19 -11.64 -4.42
CA GLY A 168 21.33 -11.57 -3.50
C GLY A 168 21.26 -12.61 -2.39
N GLU A 169 22.22 -12.52 -1.44
CA GLU A 169 22.22 -13.38 -0.26
C GLU A 169 21.11 -12.99 0.73
N PRO A 170 20.62 -13.95 1.55
CA PRO A 170 19.65 -13.68 2.60
C PRO A 170 20.13 -12.61 3.57
N ASP A 171 19.27 -11.62 3.81
CA ASP A 171 19.53 -10.59 4.80
C ASP A 171 19.09 -11.00 6.21
N HIS A 172 19.37 -10.18 7.21
CA HIS A 172 18.96 -10.42 8.59
C HIS A 172 17.44 -10.53 8.78
N GLN A 173 16.63 -9.82 7.96
CA GLN A 173 15.17 -9.91 8.02
C GLN A 173 14.66 -11.25 7.47
N HIS A 174 15.29 -11.77 6.41
CA HIS A 174 14.99 -13.10 5.92
C HIS A 174 15.20 -14.15 7.03
N GLU A 175 16.36 -14.12 7.66
CA GLU A 175 16.72 -15.03 8.74
C GLU A 175 15.77 -14.92 9.94
N MET A 176 15.41 -13.70 10.33
CA MET A 176 14.44 -13.43 11.40
C MET A 176 13.08 -14.07 11.12
N ILE A 177 12.52 -13.85 9.92
CA ILE A 177 11.18 -14.31 9.56
C ILE A 177 11.14 -15.84 9.44
N LEU A 178 12.12 -16.47 8.79
CA LEU A 178 12.13 -17.92 8.62
C LEU A 178 12.36 -18.64 9.94
N ARG A 179 13.26 -18.15 10.78
CA ARG A 179 13.54 -18.69 12.11
C ARG A 179 12.28 -18.66 12.97
N ASP A 180 11.60 -17.52 13.03
CA ASP A 180 10.33 -17.36 13.75
C ASP A 180 9.23 -18.28 13.19
N ALA A 181 9.03 -18.28 11.87
CA ALA A 181 8.01 -19.09 11.22
C ALA A 181 8.23 -20.61 11.45
N LEU A 182 9.50 -21.06 11.49
CA LEU A 182 9.83 -22.44 11.81
C LEU A 182 9.51 -22.78 13.29
N TYR A 183 9.91 -21.92 14.24
CA TYR A 183 9.73 -22.15 15.68
C TYR A 183 8.28 -22.11 16.11
N THR A 184 7.49 -21.24 15.52
CA THR A 184 6.08 -21.05 15.82
C THR A 184 5.15 -21.90 14.94
N ASN A 185 5.73 -22.76 14.09
CA ASN A 185 5.01 -23.67 13.19
C ASN A 185 4.10 -22.93 12.17
N TYR A 186 4.54 -21.78 11.69
CA TYR A 186 3.85 -21.02 10.62
C TYR A 186 4.29 -21.41 9.20
N LEU A 187 5.39 -22.16 9.05
CA LEU A 187 5.77 -22.68 7.73
C LEU A 187 4.70 -23.63 7.20
N VAL A 188 4.41 -23.51 5.92
CA VAL A 188 3.38 -24.33 5.26
C VAL A 188 4.01 -25.33 4.28
N PRO A 189 3.42 -26.54 4.12
CA PRO A 189 3.86 -27.49 3.08
C PRO A 189 3.76 -26.91 1.67
N LEU A 190 4.55 -27.37 0.71
CA LEU A 190 4.59 -26.89 -0.68
C LEU A 190 3.20 -26.80 -1.31
N LYS A 191 2.35 -27.82 -1.15
CA LYS A 191 0.95 -27.83 -1.61
C LYS A 191 0.05 -26.75 -0.99
N SER A 192 0.48 -26.14 0.10
CA SER A 192 -0.31 -25.17 0.86
C SER A 192 0.21 -23.73 0.78
N MET A 193 1.24 -23.47 -0.03
CA MET A 193 1.86 -22.14 -0.17
C MET A 193 0.85 -21.04 -0.56
N PHE A 194 -0.21 -21.38 -1.28
CA PHE A 194 -1.30 -20.43 -1.61
C PHE A 194 -2.00 -19.82 -0.38
N ARG A 195 -1.91 -20.47 0.80
CA ARG A 195 -2.53 -19.99 2.05
C ARG A 195 -1.85 -18.75 2.61
N ILE A 196 -0.58 -18.57 2.28
CA ILE A 196 0.25 -17.45 2.75
C ILE A 196 0.55 -16.43 1.64
N ASN A 197 -0.16 -16.52 0.49
CA ASN A 197 0.04 -15.59 -0.63
C ASN A 197 -0.02 -14.13 -0.19
N GLY A 198 0.97 -13.34 -0.63
CA GLY A 198 1.08 -11.91 -0.33
C GLY A 198 1.60 -11.58 1.07
N SER A 199 1.96 -12.58 1.89
CA SER A 199 2.60 -12.35 3.20
C SER A 199 4.13 -12.32 3.09
N PHE A 200 4.81 -11.66 4.02
CA PHE A 200 6.29 -11.69 4.10
C PHE A 200 6.84 -13.13 4.24
N VAL A 201 6.13 -14.00 4.93
CA VAL A 201 6.52 -15.42 5.05
C VAL A 201 6.53 -16.09 3.69
N MET A 202 5.59 -15.78 2.78
CA MET A 202 5.58 -16.36 1.43
C MET A 202 6.86 -16.02 0.65
N TYR A 203 7.32 -14.77 0.70
CA TYR A 203 8.55 -14.33 0.04
C TYR A 203 9.77 -15.09 0.56
N LYS A 204 9.93 -15.11 1.89
CA LYS A 204 11.10 -15.74 2.54
C LYS A 204 11.07 -17.26 2.49
N GLN A 205 9.91 -17.88 2.67
CA GLN A 205 9.77 -19.34 2.46
C GLN A 205 9.96 -19.72 0.99
N GLY A 206 9.46 -18.91 0.05
CA GLY A 206 9.67 -19.10 -1.40
C GLY A 206 11.14 -19.01 -1.80
N GLU A 207 11.88 -18.03 -1.27
CA GLU A 207 13.33 -17.93 -1.44
C GLU A 207 14.05 -19.16 -0.94
N ALA A 208 13.77 -19.59 0.29
CA ALA A 208 14.39 -20.78 0.88
C ALA A 208 14.06 -22.06 0.13
N ILE A 209 12.86 -22.20 -0.46
CA ILE A 209 12.48 -23.34 -1.32
C ILE A 209 13.30 -23.32 -2.62
N ASN A 210 13.46 -22.16 -3.28
CA ASN A 210 14.28 -22.06 -4.49
C ASN A 210 15.76 -22.39 -4.19
N ARG A 211 16.29 -21.90 -3.06
CA ARG A 211 17.64 -22.26 -2.57
C ARG A 211 17.77 -23.76 -2.30
N PHE A 212 16.79 -24.36 -1.63
CA PHE A 212 16.75 -25.81 -1.42
C PHE A 212 16.76 -26.59 -2.74
N ILE A 213 15.99 -26.16 -3.75
CA ILE A 213 15.98 -26.80 -5.07
C ILE A 213 17.37 -26.68 -5.71
N ALA A 214 18.01 -25.53 -5.65
CA ALA A 214 19.34 -25.31 -6.21
C ALA A 214 20.41 -26.16 -5.51
N GLU A 215 20.37 -26.28 -4.19
CA GLU A 215 21.36 -27.02 -3.40
C GLU A 215 21.19 -28.55 -3.50
N GLU A 216 19.96 -29.08 -3.47
CA GLU A 216 19.68 -30.53 -3.42
C GLU A 216 19.55 -31.16 -4.81
N TYR A 217 19.10 -30.40 -5.83
CA TYR A 217 18.83 -30.91 -7.17
C TYR A 217 19.69 -30.28 -8.27
N GLY A 218 20.33 -29.13 -7.98
CA GLY A 218 21.09 -28.31 -8.93
C GLY A 218 20.35 -27.03 -9.38
N GLU A 219 21.10 -25.94 -9.56
CA GLU A 219 20.52 -24.63 -9.95
C GLU A 219 19.81 -24.67 -11.32
N GLU A 220 20.28 -25.53 -12.23
CA GLU A 220 19.67 -25.74 -13.54
C GLU A 220 18.23 -26.27 -13.47
N LYS A 221 17.84 -26.91 -12.34
CA LYS A 221 16.48 -27.41 -12.14
C LYS A 221 15.43 -26.31 -12.03
N ILE A 222 15.84 -25.13 -11.61
CA ILE A 222 14.97 -23.95 -11.61
C ILE A 222 14.55 -23.62 -13.05
N LEU A 223 15.48 -23.65 -14.00
CA LEU A 223 15.14 -23.47 -15.42
C LEU A 223 14.29 -24.62 -15.96
N ASP A 224 14.59 -25.87 -15.59
CA ASP A 224 13.77 -27.02 -15.96
C ASP A 224 12.31 -26.85 -15.52
N ILE A 225 12.05 -26.27 -14.34
CA ILE A 225 10.70 -25.97 -13.85
C ILE A 225 10.01 -24.94 -14.76
N ILE A 226 10.69 -23.85 -15.13
CA ILE A 226 10.14 -22.81 -16.04
C ILE A 226 9.88 -23.42 -17.43
N ASP A 227 10.84 -24.16 -17.97
CA ASP A 227 10.77 -24.78 -19.31
C ASP A 227 9.73 -25.91 -19.38
N ASN A 228 9.37 -26.54 -18.27
CA ASN A 228 8.33 -27.57 -18.17
C ASN A 228 6.94 -27.04 -17.83
N PHE A 229 6.76 -25.75 -17.59
CA PHE A 229 5.47 -25.19 -17.14
C PHE A 229 4.31 -25.43 -18.12
N TRP A 230 4.59 -25.53 -19.40
CA TRP A 230 3.58 -25.85 -20.42
C TRP A 230 2.96 -27.23 -20.29
N LYS A 231 3.58 -28.17 -19.56
CA LYS A 231 3.18 -29.58 -19.48
C LYS A 231 1.95 -29.81 -18.60
N SER A 232 1.74 -28.99 -17.56
CA SER A 232 0.58 -29.10 -16.67
C SER A 232 0.06 -27.72 -16.22
N ARG A 233 -1.25 -27.68 -15.84
CA ARG A 233 -1.83 -26.52 -15.15
C ARG A 233 -1.63 -26.59 -13.63
N GLU A 234 -1.36 -27.78 -13.10
CA GLU A 234 -1.07 -28.01 -11.70
C GLU A 234 0.44 -27.91 -11.50
N PHE A 235 0.88 -26.94 -10.71
CA PHE A 235 2.30 -26.63 -10.55
C PHE A 235 3.05 -27.74 -9.81
N GLU A 236 2.37 -28.47 -8.92
CA GLU A 236 2.90 -29.64 -8.25
C GLU A 236 3.37 -30.70 -9.27
N VAL A 237 2.60 -30.95 -10.32
CA VAL A 237 2.97 -31.86 -11.41
C VAL A 237 4.18 -31.33 -12.20
N VAL A 238 4.29 -30.01 -12.35
CA VAL A 238 5.48 -29.41 -12.99
C VAL A 238 6.74 -29.65 -12.16
N LEU A 239 6.62 -29.51 -10.82
CA LEU A 239 7.72 -29.82 -9.89
C LEU A 239 8.12 -31.30 -9.98
N GLU A 240 7.16 -32.21 -9.90
CA GLU A 240 7.42 -33.67 -9.98
C GLU A 240 8.14 -34.05 -11.28
N VAL A 241 7.68 -33.52 -12.42
CA VAL A 241 8.30 -33.80 -13.74
C VAL A 241 9.71 -33.21 -13.82
N SER A 242 9.95 -32.03 -13.26
CA SER A 242 11.23 -31.33 -13.34
C SER A 242 12.27 -31.89 -12.39
N LEU A 243 11.85 -32.22 -11.16
CA LEU A 243 12.73 -32.78 -10.11
C LEU A 243 12.79 -34.31 -10.11
N GLN A 244 11.93 -34.99 -10.91
CA GLN A 244 11.84 -36.42 -11.05
C GLN A 244 11.55 -37.15 -9.72
N GLU A 245 10.78 -36.59 -8.86
CA GLU A 245 10.41 -37.07 -7.54
C GLU A 245 8.95 -36.68 -7.19
N PRO A 246 8.18 -37.52 -6.45
CA PRO A 246 6.84 -37.17 -6.00
C PRO A 246 6.84 -35.96 -5.07
N ILE A 247 5.79 -35.15 -5.14
CA ILE A 247 5.71 -33.88 -4.37
C ILE A 247 5.73 -34.09 -2.84
N GLU A 248 5.24 -35.25 -2.37
CA GLU A 248 5.33 -35.66 -0.96
C GLU A 248 6.79 -35.84 -0.51
N GLU A 249 7.63 -36.46 -1.35
CA GLU A 249 9.05 -36.67 -1.05
C GLU A 249 9.82 -35.35 -1.14
N ILE A 250 9.56 -34.54 -2.14
CA ILE A 250 10.11 -33.17 -2.25
C ILE A 250 9.77 -32.35 -1.00
N THR A 251 8.51 -32.41 -0.54
CA THR A 251 8.06 -31.71 0.68
C THR A 251 8.79 -32.21 1.91
N ALA A 252 8.93 -33.57 2.07
CA ALA A 252 9.62 -34.12 3.23
C ALA A 252 11.11 -33.77 3.25
N ARG A 253 11.79 -33.75 2.07
CA ARG A 253 13.19 -33.31 1.94
C ARG A 253 13.32 -31.80 2.30
N TRP A 254 12.43 -30.97 1.79
CA TRP A 254 12.39 -29.54 2.12
C TRP A 254 12.25 -29.32 3.63
N GLU A 255 11.28 -29.98 4.27
CA GLU A 255 11.08 -29.86 5.72
C GLU A 255 12.30 -30.33 6.52
N ASN A 256 12.98 -31.36 6.06
CA ASN A 256 14.21 -31.83 6.69
C ASN A 256 15.38 -30.87 6.45
N TRP A 257 15.50 -30.30 5.23
CA TRP A 257 16.53 -29.34 4.88
C TRP A 257 16.43 -28.09 5.76
N ILE A 258 15.24 -27.47 5.86
CA ILE A 258 15.05 -26.24 6.64
C ILE A 258 15.30 -26.46 8.14
N LYS A 259 14.90 -27.62 8.68
CA LYS A 259 15.18 -27.99 10.08
C LYS A 259 16.68 -28.14 10.35
N LYS A 260 17.42 -28.72 9.43
CA LYS A 260 18.90 -28.84 9.55
C LYS A 260 19.59 -27.49 9.55
N GLN A 261 19.03 -26.48 8.84
CA GLN A 261 19.60 -25.15 8.82
C GLN A 261 19.43 -24.40 10.16
N TYR A 262 18.29 -24.54 10.84
CA TYR A 262 17.94 -23.67 11.97
C TYR A 262 17.89 -24.37 13.34
N TYR A 263 17.59 -25.68 13.42
CA TYR A 263 17.50 -26.36 14.72
C TYR A 263 18.81 -26.37 15.53
N PRO A 264 20.00 -26.41 14.94
CA PRO A 264 21.23 -26.30 15.71
C PRO A 264 21.34 -24.99 16.51
N ASP A 265 20.78 -23.89 15.96
CA ASP A 265 20.85 -22.57 16.59
C ASP A 265 19.94 -22.47 17.82
N LEU A 266 18.87 -23.30 17.89
CA LEU A 266 17.89 -23.29 18.98
C LEU A 266 18.42 -23.72 20.34
N LYS A 267 19.55 -24.40 20.38
CA LYS A 267 20.03 -25.06 21.61
C LYS A 267 20.36 -24.06 22.74
N ASN A 268 20.72 -22.82 22.37
CA ASN A 268 21.25 -21.83 23.32
C ASN A 268 20.55 -20.46 23.18
N VAL A 269 19.31 -20.44 22.73
CA VAL A 269 18.53 -19.20 22.58
C VAL A 269 17.35 -19.15 23.53
N ASP A 270 16.95 -17.94 23.87
CA ASP A 270 15.81 -17.65 24.74
C ASP A 270 14.58 -17.25 23.90
N VAL A 271 13.41 -17.59 24.39
CA VAL A 271 12.13 -17.11 23.85
C VAL A 271 11.81 -15.78 24.52
N ALA A 272 11.64 -14.71 23.75
CA ALA A 272 11.44 -13.36 24.27
C ALA A 272 10.25 -13.29 25.25
N SER A 273 9.16 -14.00 24.98
CA SER A 273 7.97 -14.05 25.83
C SER A 273 8.20 -14.70 27.21
N LEU A 274 9.27 -15.45 27.39
CA LEU A 274 9.64 -16.12 28.65
C LEU A 274 10.78 -15.42 29.37
N SER A 275 11.71 -14.77 28.68
CA SER A 275 12.92 -14.19 29.24
C SER A 275 12.85 -12.69 29.51
N THR A 276 11.81 -12.01 29.04
CA THR A 276 11.64 -10.55 29.17
C THR A 276 10.23 -10.17 29.58
N GLY A 277 10.05 -9.00 30.23
CA GLY A 277 8.75 -8.51 30.66
C GLY A 277 7.90 -7.98 29.50
N SER A 278 6.59 -8.21 29.50
CA SER A 278 5.66 -7.76 28.45
C SER A 278 5.00 -6.43 28.83
N ILE A 279 5.03 -5.45 27.92
CA ILE A 279 4.33 -4.16 28.07
C ILE A 279 3.10 -4.12 27.14
N SER A 280 3.26 -4.48 25.86
CA SER A 280 2.16 -4.55 24.91
C SER A 280 2.37 -5.71 23.95
N SER A 281 1.34 -6.54 23.77
CA SER A 281 1.38 -7.72 22.90
C SER A 281 0.19 -7.82 21.95
N SER A 282 -0.61 -6.77 21.79
CA SER A 282 -1.81 -6.79 20.95
C SER A 282 -1.60 -6.06 19.62
N GLY A 283 -1.69 -6.79 18.49
CA GLY A 283 -1.45 -6.27 17.16
C GLY A 283 0.05 -6.07 16.89
N PHE A 284 0.39 -5.22 15.91
CA PHE A 284 1.77 -4.76 15.74
C PHE A 284 2.01 -3.57 16.68
N SER A 285 3.02 -3.67 17.53
CA SER A 285 3.46 -2.61 18.44
C SER A 285 4.98 -2.50 18.32
N ALA A 286 5.49 -1.33 17.92
CA ALA A 286 6.91 -1.09 17.66
C ALA A 286 7.33 0.35 18.00
N LYS A 287 8.64 0.64 17.93
CA LYS A 287 9.21 1.97 18.10
C LYS A 287 8.86 2.58 19.47
N PRO A 288 9.28 1.98 20.59
CA PRO A 288 9.00 2.50 21.92
C PRO A 288 9.68 3.84 22.20
N ALA A 289 9.05 4.66 23.03
CA ALA A 289 9.61 5.80 23.73
C ALA A 289 9.12 5.80 25.18
N PHE A 290 9.85 6.43 26.09
CA PHE A 290 9.54 6.38 27.51
C PHE A 290 9.60 7.77 28.12
N HIS A 291 8.68 8.05 29.05
CA HIS A 291 8.68 9.27 29.83
C HIS A 291 8.24 9.04 31.27
N THR A 292 8.84 9.75 32.20
CA THR A 292 8.41 9.83 33.60
C THR A 292 7.94 11.24 33.90
N PHE A 293 6.65 11.40 34.19
CA PHE A 293 6.05 12.68 34.53
C PHE A 293 6.49 13.15 35.92
N GLU A 294 6.33 14.45 36.20
CA GLU A 294 6.64 15.05 37.51
C GLU A 294 5.84 14.43 38.66
N ASP A 295 4.63 13.94 38.42
CA ASP A 295 3.77 13.25 39.38
C ASP A 295 4.21 11.80 39.67
N GLY A 296 5.26 11.32 39.00
CA GLY A 296 5.82 9.99 39.16
C GLY A 296 5.17 8.92 38.27
N ARG A 297 4.16 9.26 37.44
CA ARG A 297 3.62 8.36 36.44
C ARG A 297 4.69 8.03 35.39
N ARG A 298 4.76 6.77 35.02
CA ARG A 298 5.66 6.25 33.99
C ARG A 298 4.85 5.74 32.82
N VAL A 299 5.13 6.26 31.62
CA VAL A 299 4.38 5.90 30.41
C VAL A 299 5.33 5.44 29.32
N VAL A 300 5.02 4.30 28.72
CA VAL A 300 5.67 3.80 27.49
C VAL A 300 4.77 4.14 26.32
N TYR A 301 5.30 4.94 25.40
CA TYR A 301 4.67 5.28 24.13
C TYR A 301 5.19 4.37 23.04
N PHE A 302 4.36 4.06 22.04
CA PHE A 302 4.77 3.22 20.90
C PHE A 302 3.83 3.42 19.71
N VAL A 303 4.31 3.10 18.52
CA VAL A 303 3.50 3.07 17.31
C VAL A 303 2.86 1.70 17.16
N GLY A 304 1.55 1.67 16.85
CA GLY A 304 0.84 0.40 16.69
C GLY A 304 -0.30 0.50 15.68
N ASN A 305 -0.74 -0.66 15.15
CA ASN A 305 -1.79 -0.72 14.12
C ASN A 305 -2.99 -1.60 14.52
N LYS A 306 -3.27 -1.75 15.78
CA LYS A 306 -4.37 -2.60 16.32
C LYS A 306 -5.73 -2.33 15.65
N SER A 307 -5.97 -1.10 15.23
CA SER A 307 -7.20 -0.69 14.54
C SER A 307 -7.18 -0.95 13.03
N GLY A 308 -6.05 -1.37 12.45
CA GLY A 308 -5.80 -1.40 11.00
C GLY A 308 -5.32 -0.07 10.42
N LEU A 309 -5.16 0.95 11.29
CA LEU A 309 -4.49 2.22 11.02
C LEU A 309 -3.37 2.38 12.04
N SER A 310 -2.25 2.99 11.63
CA SER A 310 -1.14 3.28 12.52
C SER A 310 -1.45 4.48 13.39
N HIS A 311 -1.28 4.30 14.71
CA HIS A 311 -1.50 5.31 15.74
C HIS A 311 -0.32 5.34 16.70
N VAL A 312 -0.13 6.44 17.42
CA VAL A 312 0.72 6.46 18.61
C VAL A 312 -0.14 6.09 19.82
N TYR A 313 0.30 5.09 20.57
CA TYR A 313 -0.32 4.63 21.81
C TYR A 313 0.54 4.99 23.00
N GLY A 314 -0.08 5.15 24.16
CA GLY A 314 0.57 5.27 25.47
C GLY A 314 0.01 4.24 26.45
N VAL A 315 0.87 3.64 27.27
CA VAL A 315 0.46 2.75 28.35
C VAL A 315 1.24 3.09 29.62
N GLU A 316 0.52 3.32 30.72
CA GLU A 316 1.12 3.51 32.02
C GLU A 316 1.70 2.18 32.53
N VAL A 317 2.88 2.24 33.17
CA VAL A 317 3.55 1.08 33.77
C VAL A 317 3.85 1.34 35.25
N ASP A 318 3.74 0.30 36.06
CA ASP A 318 4.08 0.35 37.49
C ASP A 318 5.61 0.31 37.74
N SER A 319 6.02 0.20 38.99
CA SER A 319 7.44 0.11 39.35
C SER A 319 8.16 -1.14 38.82
N THR A 320 7.41 -2.19 38.49
CA THR A 320 7.93 -3.43 37.89
C THR A 320 7.83 -3.40 36.36
N PHE A 321 7.43 -2.28 35.74
CA PHE A 321 7.13 -2.13 34.33
C PHE A 321 6.00 -3.07 33.81
N SER A 322 5.13 -3.50 34.71
CA SER A 322 3.88 -4.16 34.34
C SER A 322 2.87 -3.11 33.89
N PRO A 323 2.13 -3.35 32.78
CA PRO A 323 1.16 -2.37 32.26
C PRO A 323 -0.02 -2.17 33.22
N VAL A 324 -0.37 -0.90 33.47
CA VAL A 324 -1.52 -0.49 34.27
C VAL A 324 -2.68 -0.15 33.31
N GLY A 325 -3.58 -1.11 33.11
CA GLY A 325 -4.70 -0.92 32.17
C GLY A 325 -4.42 -1.34 30.74
N LYS A 326 -5.09 -0.70 29.79
CA LYS A 326 -4.92 -0.92 28.34
C LYS A 326 -4.26 0.29 27.71
N PRO A 327 -3.49 0.10 26.62
CA PRO A 327 -2.95 1.22 25.89
C PRO A 327 -4.05 2.16 25.36
N ASP A 328 -3.90 3.44 25.58
CA ASP A 328 -4.73 4.51 25.05
C ASP A 328 -4.15 5.09 23.76
N VAL A 329 -5.00 5.61 22.87
CA VAL A 329 -4.58 6.26 21.64
C VAL A 329 -4.26 7.73 21.94
N ILE A 330 -3.01 8.12 21.78
CA ILE A 330 -2.52 9.49 21.94
C ILE A 330 -2.67 10.27 20.64
N VAL A 331 -2.11 9.74 19.54
CA VAL A 331 -2.22 10.36 18.21
C VAL A 331 -2.92 9.41 17.24
N ARG A 332 -3.96 9.92 16.58
CA ARG A 332 -4.73 9.15 15.59
C ARG A 332 -4.21 9.43 14.18
N GLY A 333 -3.65 8.41 13.51
CA GLY A 333 -3.25 8.49 12.11
C GLY A 333 -4.29 7.94 11.14
N GLY A 334 -4.12 8.23 9.85
CA GLY A 334 -4.84 7.60 8.74
C GLY A 334 -6.16 8.22 8.32
N ARG A 335 -6.55 9.38 8.87
CA ARG A 335 -7.85 10.04 8.61
C ARG A 335 -7.78 11.54 8.35
N ASP A 336 -6.70 12.17 8.67
CA ASP A 336 -6.48 13.60 8.43
C ASP A 336 -5.39 13.82 7.38
N HIS A 337 -5.38 15.03 6.78
CA HIS A 337 -4.37 15.42 5.80
C HIS A 337 -2.97 15.49 6.41
N ASP A 338 -2.86 16.01 7.63
CA ASP A 338 -1.56 16.14 8.31
C ASP A 338 -1.10 14.83 8.99
N PHE A 339 -2.01 13.87 9.16
CA PHE A 339 -1.76 12.56 9.76
C PHE A 339 -2.17 11.43 8.81
N GLU A 340 -1.78 11.50 7.53
CA GLU A 340 -2.17 10.50 6.52
C GLU A 340 -1.65 9.11 6.85
N ASN A 341 -0.46 9.02 7.45
CA ASN A 341 0.13 7.77 7.93
C ASN A 341 1.18 8.07 9.01
N VAL A 342 1.11 7.38 10.15
CA VAL A 342 2.20 7.33 11.15
C VAL A 342 3.08 6.14 10.77
N HIS A 343 4.39 6.37 10.59
CA HIS A 343 5.33 5.33 10.14
C HIS A 343 5.54 4.25 11.21
N LEU A 344 5.01 3.04 10.98
CA LEU A 344 5.09 1.93 11.92
C LEU A 344 6.49 1.30 12.00
N PHE A 345 7.16 1.18 10.85
CA PHE A 345 8.44 0.47 10.74
C PHE A 345 9.63 1.37 10.43
N GLU A 346 9.41 2.49 9.76
CA GLU A 346 10.48 3.31 9.20
C GLU A 346 11.00 4.39 10.16
N SER A 347 10.15 4.92 11.04
CA SER A 347 10.52 6.04 11.92
C SER A 347 10.30 5.73 13.39
N LYS A 348 11.30 6.03 14.22
CA LYS A 348 11.15 6.06 15.68
C LYS A 348 10.34 7.28 16.12
N ILE A 349 9.88 7.23 17.36
CA ILE A 349 9.30 8.36 18.09
C ILE A 349 10.19 8.69 19.29
N ALA A 350 10.18 9.91 19.75
CA ALA A 350 11.01 10.34 20.88
C ALA A 350 10.24 11.29 21.81
N VAL A 351 10.47 11.18 23.11
CA VAL A 351 9.89 12.09 24.12
C VAL A 351 11.00 12.91 24.78
N SER A 352 10.81 14.24 24.85
CA SER A 352 11.73 15.14 25.55
C SER A 352 11.63 15.00 27.07
N SER A 353 12.60 15.57 27.78
CA SER A 353 12.55 15.68 29.26
C SER A 353 11.34 16.45 29.78
N GLU A 354 10.78 17.36 28.96
CA GLU A 354 9.60 18.18 29.29
C GLU A 354 8.27 17.51 28.91
N GLY A 355 8.28 16.26 28.39
CA GLY A 355 7.06 15.55 28.01
C GLY A 355 6.53 15.93 26.62
N LYS A 356 7.39 16.36 25.70
CA LYS A 356 7.03 16.64 24.31
C LYS A 356 7.40 15.47 23.43
N LEU A 357 6.38 14.89 22.74
CA LEU A 357 6.54 13.77 21.82
C LEU A 357 6.84 14.29 20.42
N ALA A 358 7.99 13.90 19.86
CA ALA A 358 8.33 14.09 18.44
C ALA A 358 8.04 12.81 17.66
N PHE A 359 7.37 12.95 16.54
CA PHE A 359 7.05 11.84 15.63
C PHE A 359 6.90 12.34 14.19
N VAL A 360 6.95 11.42 13.23
CA VAL A 360 6.84 11.73 11.81
C VAL A 360 5.57 11.13 11.23
N THR A 361 4.90 11.91 10.39
CA THR A 361 3.78 11.43 9.59
C THR A 361 3.94 11.83 8.14
N LYS A 362 3.33 11.04 7.26
CA LYS A 362 3.10 11.49 5.90
C LYS A 362 2.01 12.56 5.87
N SER A 363 2.31 13.69 5.26
CA SER A 363 1.36 14.79 5.02
C SER A 363 1.53 15.32 3.60
N GLY A 364 0.64 14.92 2.69
CA GLY A 364 0.72 15.32 1.30
C GLY A 364 1.87 14.68 0.53
N ASN A 365 2.78 15.50 -0.01
CA ASN A 365 3.93 15.08 -0.81
C ASN A 365 5.20 14.75 0.00
N GLN A 366 5.22 15.03 1.29
CA GLN A 366 6.41 14.87 2.12
C GLN A 366 6.08 14.30 3.49
N ASP A 367 7.12 13.88 4.19
CA ASP A 367 7.05 13.59 5.60
C ASP A 367 7.21 14.89 6.40
N VAL A 368 6.55 14.91 7.56
CA VAL A 368 6.45 16.09 8.43
C VAL A 368 6.73 15.66 9.85
N ILE A 369 7.56 16.43 10.55
CA ILE A 369 7.85 16.22 11.97
C ILE A 369 6.81 17.00 12.80
N HIS A 370 6.15 16.30 13.72
CA HIS A 370 5.18 16.87 14.65
C HIS A 370 5.70 16.85 16.07
N ILE A 371 5.29 17.84 16.83
CA ILE A 371 5.42 17.89 18.28
C ILE A 371 4.05 17.83 18.91
N TRP A 372 3.86 16.90 19.85
CA TRP A 372 2.69 16.74 20.66
C TRP A 372 3.03 16.97 22.13
N ASP A 373 2.37 17.90 22.78
CA ASP A 373 2.50 18.10 24.22
C ASP A 373 1.71 17.02 24.95
N LEU A 374 2.42 16.14 25.68
CA LEU A 374 1.82 15.03 26.42
C LEU A 374 1.25 15.45 27.79
N VAL A 375 1.56 16.65 28.26
CA VAL A 375 1.06 17.21 29.52
C VAL A 375 -0.31 17.89 29.26
N GLU A 376 -0.39 18.72 28.24
CA GLU A 376 -1.61 19.42 27.83
C GLU A 376 -2.50 18.57 26.88
N ASP A 377 -1.99 17.43 26.38
CA ASP A 377 -2.63 16.53 25.42
C ASP A 377 -3.08 17.24 24.13
N GLU A 378 -2.21 18.07 23.58
CA GLU A 378 -2.51 18.80 22.34
C GLU A 378 -1.33 18.82 21.35
N HIS A 379 -1.66 19.08 20.09
CA HIS A 379 -0.69 19.25 19.02
C HIS A 379 -0.04 20.65 19.14
N GLU A 380 1.29 20.70 19.33
CA GLU A 380 2.01 21.94 19.57
C GLU A 380 2.61 22.55 18.30
N ALA A 381 3.29 21.75 17.49
CA ALA A 381 4.03 22.27 16.32
C ALA A 381 4.13 21.25 15.19
N THR A 382 4.35 21.78 13.97
CA THR A 382 4.60 21.04 12.74
C THR A 382 5.77 21.66 11.99
N PHE A 383 6.76 20.84 11.63
CA PHE A 383 7.92 21.27 10.84
C PHE A 383 7.91 20.62 9.47
N ARG A 384 7.88 21.46 8.43
CA ARG A 384 7.93 21.09 7.01
C ARG A 384 9.21 21.66 6.42
N PHE A 385 9.89 20.88 5.59
CA PHE A 385 11.13 21.27 4.93
C PHE A 385 10.96 20.99 3.43
N ASP A 386 10.96 22.02 2.61
CA ASP A 386 10.67 21.92 1.17
C ASP A 386 11.71 21.09 0.39
N SER A 387 12.93 20.94 0.93
CA SER A 387 14.01 20.15 0.31
C SER A 387 13.94 18.66 0.61
N PHE A 388 13.03 18.19 1.47
CA PHE A 388 12.97 16.81 1.91
C PHE A 388 11.80 16.06 1.30
N SER A 389 12.09 14.94 0.66
CA SER A 389 11.08 13.97 0.26
C SER A 389 10.59 13.14 1.46
N ALA A 390 11.51 12.73 2.36
CA ALA A 390 11.18 11.91 3.52
C ALA A 390 12.00 12.33 4.75
N ALA A 391 11.46 12.10 5.96
CA ALA A 391 12.14 12.31 7.24
C ALA A 391 11.85 11.13 8.19
N TYR A 392 12.84 10.76 9.02
CA TYR A 392 12.75 9.59 9.89
C TYR A 392 13.45 9.80 11.23
N SER A 393 12.97 9.06 12.23
CA SER A 393 13.64 8.84 13.53
C SER A 393 14.08 10.12 14.23
N PRO A 394 13.18 11.08 14.53
CA PRO A 394 13.53 12.27 15.28
C PRO A 394 13.98 11.91 16.70
N ALA A 395 15.02 12.59 17.21
CA ALA A 395 15.46 12.48 18.58
C ALA A 395 15.76 13.87 19.18
N TRP A 396 15.38 14.06 20.44
CA TRP A 396 15.53 15.31 21.17
C TRP A 396 16.96 15.52 21.65
N SER A 397 17.44 16.75 21.54
CA SER A 397 18.61 17.17 22.30
C SER A 397 18.30 17.13 23.81
N PRO A 398 19.29 16.91 24.69
CA PRO A 398 19.07 16.90 26.15
C PRO A 398 18.46 18.20 26.70
N SER A 399 18.72 19.32 26.02
CA SER A 399 18.16 20.62 26.38
C SER A 399 16.71 20.84 25.92
N GLY A 400 16.11 19.95 25.13
CA GLY A 400 14.79 20.12 24.52
C GLY A 400 14.72 21.17 23.41
N ARG A 401 15.85 21.79 22.99
CA ARG A 401 15.89 22.95 22.06
C ARG A 401 16.22 22.60 20.62
N ALA A 402 16.58 21.35 20.34
CA ALA A 402 16.90 20.89 19.00
C ALA A 402 16.40 19.45 18.78
N LEU A 403 16.16 19.12 17.51
CA LEU A 403 15.89 17.79 17.03
C LEU A 403 17.00 17.35 16.10
N VAL A 404 17.46 16.10 16.23
CA VAL A 404 18.23 15.41 15.20
C VAL A 404 17.31 14.40 14.49
N PHE A 405 17.45 14.23 13.21
CA PHE A 405 16.67 13.28 12.41
C PHE A 405 17.43 12.90 11.15
N THR A 406 17.02 11.79 10.53
CA THR A 406 17.47 11.40 9.19
C THR A 406 16.50 11.94 8.14
N SER A 407 17.01 12.43 7.02
CA SER A 407 16.16 12.87 5.90
C SER A 407 16.69 12.43 4.55
N ILE A 408 15.79 12.20 3.60
CA ILE A 408 16.09 11.94 2.20
C ILE A 408 15.74 13.19 1.40
N GLU A 409 16.73 13.76 0.72
CA GLU A 409 16.54 14.88 -0.20
C GLU A 409 16.03 14.40 -1.57
N GLU A 410 15.72 15.34 -2.47
CA GLU A 410 15.30 15.06 -3.86
C GLU A 410 16.34 14.28 -4.66
N ASN A 411 17.63 14.38 -4.29
CA ASN A 411 18.72 13.58 -4.89
C ASN A 411 18.60 12.09 -4.53
N GLY A 412 17.83 11.76 -3.48
CA GLY A 412 17.53 10.41 -3.00
C GLY A 412 18.58 9.83 -2.06
N PHE A 413 19.54 10.59 -1.56
CA PHE A 413 20.48 10.15 -0.52
C PHE A 413 19.95 10.47 0.88
N SER A 414 20.42 9.71 1.88
CA SER A 414 19.93 9.73 3.25
C SER A 414 21.00 10.29 4.19
N ASP A 415 20.75 11.44 4.79
CA ASP A 415 21.68 12.16 5.63
C ASP A 415 21.10 12.54 7.00
N VAL A 416 21.99 12.87 7.96
CA VAL A 416 21.64 13.33 9.30
C VAL A 416 21.57 14.84 9.37
N TYR A 417 20.48 15.34 9.95
CA TYR A 417 20.22 16.78 10.12
C TYR A 417 19.93 17.14 11.57
N VAL A 418 20.31 18.35 11.96
CA VAL A 418 19.91 18.98 13.23
C VAL A 418 19.08 20.21 12.95
N TYR A 419 17.91 20.29 13.58
CA TYR A 419 17.04 21.46 13.54
C TYR A 419 16.97 22.12 14.92
N HIS A 420 17.38 23.37 14.98
CA HIS A 420 17.34 24.21 16.19
C HIS A 420 16.02 24.95 16.27
N LEU A 421 15.19 24.60 17.25
CA LEU A 421 13.80 25.10 17.36
C LEU A 421 13.70 26.61 17.59
N GLU A 422 14.56 27.19 18.42
CA GLU A 422 14.53 28.62 18.75
C GLU A 422 15.01 29.53 17.58
N THR A 423 15.97 29.06 16.81
CA THR A 423 16.59 29.85 15.73
C THR A 423 16.08 29.46 14.34
N GLU A 424 15.23 28.43 14.26
CA GLU A 424 14.71 27.83 13.02
C GLU A 424 15.85 27.45 12.04
N ARG A 425 17.03 27.18 12.57
CA ARG A 425 18.20 26.84 11.75
C ARG A 425 18.27 25.32 11.53
N LEU A 426 18.28 24.93 10.26
CA LEU A 426 18.57 23.57 9.82
C LEU A 426 20.07 23.45 9.52
N GLN A 427 20.71 22.40 10.05
CA GLN A 427 22.12 22.07 9.82
C GLN A 427 22.24 20.63 9.33
N ARG A 428 22.85 20.42 8.16
CA ARG A 428 23.22 19.10 7.65
C ARG A 428 24.54 18.68 8.30
N LEU A 429 24.61 17.45 8.80
CA LEU A 429 25.80 16.91 9.46
C LEU A 429 26.59 15.97 8.56
N THR A 430 25.93 15.19 7.72
CA THR A 430 26.52 14.30 6.72
C THR A 430 26.09 14.73 5.32
N ASP A 431 26.96 14.54 4.30
CA ASP A 431 26.72 14.95 2.92
C ASP A 431 27.48 13.99 1.98
N ASP A 432 26.95 12.78 1.84
CA ASP A 432 27.60 11.73 1.06
C ASP A 432 26.57 10.70 0.53
N HIS A 433 27.04 9.60 -0.05
CA HIS A 433 26.19 8.57 -0.65
C HIS A 433 25.86 7.42 0.29
N TYR A 434 26.36 7.45 1.54
CA TYR A 434 26.09 6.42 2.53
C TYR A 434 24.70 6.60 3.16
N ASP A 435 24.11 5.50 3.58
CA ASP A 435 22.79 5.49 4.21
C ASP A 435 22.92 5.69 5.74
N ASP A 436 22.69 6.90 6.19
CA ASP A 436 22.79 7.29 7.60
C ASP A 436 21.43 7.23 8.29
N ARG A 437 21.34 6.50 9.41
CA ARG A 437 20.05 6.17 10.05
C ARG A 437 20.07 6.30 11.57
N ASP A 438 18.88 6.44 12.14
CA ASP A 438 18.58 6.29 13.57
C ASP A 438 19.44 7.16 14.49
N PRO A 439 19.58 8.47 14.25
CA PRO A 439 20.42 9.32 15.06
C PRO A 439 19.94 9.43 16.51
N ALA A 440 20.86 9.53 17.45
CA ALA A 440 20.60 9.65 18.89
C ALA A 440 21.57 10.62 19.56
N TRP A 441 21.05 11.58 20.34
CA TRP A 441 21.83 12.53 21.11
C TRP A 441 22.47 11.88 22.33
N SER A 442 23.74 12.21 22.59
CA SER A 442 24.37 11.91 23.87
C SER A 442 23.81 12.78 25.00
N PRO A 443 23.79 12.30 26.26
CA PRO A 443 23.26 13.07 27.40
C PRO A 443 23.99 14.39 27.66
N ASP A 444 25.26 14.52 27.25
CA ASP A 444 26.05 15.75 27.35
C ASP A 444 25.75 16.79 26.26
N GLY A 445 24.96 16.39 25.24
CA GLY A 445 24.56 17.25 24.14
C GLY A 445 25.65 17.57 23.11
N ARG A 446 26.81 16.88 23.21
CA ARG A 446 27.97 17.12 22.35
C ARG A 446 28.02 16.16 21.16
N HIS A 447 27.52 14.93 21.31
CA HIS A 447 27.69 13.87 20.34
C HIS A 447 26.37 13.39 19.80
N ILE A 448 26.37 12.93 18.54
CA ILE A 448 25.24 12.26 17.91
C ILE A 448 25.71 10.89 17.42
N ALA A 449 25.17 9.82 17.99
CA ALA A 449 25.40 8.47 17.51
C ALA A 449 24.43 8.16 16.38
N PHE A 450 24.87 7.43 15.36
CA PHE A 450 24.00 6.99 14.24
C PHE A 450 24.54 5.69 13.64
N SER A 451 23.71 5.03 12.86
CA SER A 451 24.05 3.83 12.10
C SER A 451 24.33 4.20 10.65
N SER A 452 25.37 3.62 10.05
CA SER A 452 25.74 3.92 8.67
C SER A 452 26.39 2.71 7.99
N ASP A 453 26.26 2.63 6.68
CA ASP A 453 26.91 1.64 5.84
C ASP A 453 28.27 2.13 5.26
N ARG A 454 28.83 3.22 5.79
CA ARG A 454 30.08 3.87 5.31
C ARG A 454 31.37 3.10 5.51
N THR A 455 31.33 1.84 5.94
CA THR A 455 32.51 0.96 6.00
C THR A 455 32.65 0.12 4.75
N SER A 456 33.84 -0.44 4.48
CA SER A 456 34.05 -1.40 3.37
C SER A 456 33.08 -2.60 3.42
N ALA A 457 32.55 -2.95 4.60
CA ALA A 457 31.52 -3.98 4.76
C ALA A 457 30.13 -3.54 4.30
N GLY A 458 29.90 -2.23 4.15
CA GLY A 458 28.63 -1.64 3.70
C GLY A 458 28.28 -2.00 2.26
N GLU A 459 29.27 -2.18 1.38
CA GLU A 459 29.07 -2.70 0.02
C GLU A 459 28.31 -4.04 0.02
N GLN A 460 28.45 -4.83 1.09
CA GLN A 460 27.75 -6.08 1.31
C GLN A 460 26.51 -5.95 2.21
N GLY A 461 26.07 -4.74 2.48
CA GLY A 461 24.87 -4.42 3.26
C GLY A 461 25.04 -4.45 4.76
N ALA A 462 26.28 -4.36 5.29
CA ALA A 462 26.52 -4.20 6.72
C ALA A 462 26.27 -2.76 7.16
N TYR A 463 25.84 -2.60 8.41
CA TYR A 463 25.75 -1.31 9.10
C TYR A 463 26.61 -1.34 10.34
N ASN A 464 27.32 -0.26 10.58
CA ASN A 464 28.11 -0.07 11.79
C ASN A 464 27.71 1.23 12.51
N LEU A 465 28.12 1.39 13.76
CA LEU A 465 27.81 2.57 14.55
C LEU A 465 28.92 3.61 14.44
N PHE A 466 28.50 4.87 14.38
CA PHE A 466 29.35 6.05 14.33
C PHE A 466 28.88 7.09 15.32
N VAL A 467 29.78 8.00 15.66
CA VAL A 467 29.50 9.19 16.47
C VAL A 467 30.01 10.44 15.74
N TYR A 468 29.14 11.41 15.56
CA TYR A 468 29.48 12.75 15.11
C TYR A 468 29.73 13.66 16.30
N ASP A 469 30.88 14.31 16.37
CA ASP A 469 31.22 15.33 17.40
C ASP A 469 30.84 16.72 16.87
N LEU A 470 29.89 17.38 17.56
CA LEU A 470 29.40 18.70 17.18
C LEU A 470 30.41 19.84 17.39
N GLU A 471 31.46 19.60 18.16
CA GLU A 471 32.49 20.61 18.44
C GLU A 471 33.55 20.68 17.33
N ASP A 472 34.03 19.52 16.87
CA ASP A 472 35.07 19.43 15.85
C ASP A 472 34.55 19.05 14.45
N GLY A 473 33.27 18.60 14.36
CA GLY A 473 32.63 18.24 13.11
C GLY A 473 33.12 16.91 12.51
N GLN A 474 33.72 16.04 13.31
CA GLN A 474 34.30 14.77 12.85
C GLN A 474 33.39 13.58 13.16
N ILE A 475 33.41 12.60 12.26
CA ILE A 475 32.73 11.30 12.43
C ILE A 475 33.76 10.28 12.92
N ARG A 476 33.44 9.52 13.96
CA ARG A 476 34.29 8.50 14.56
C ARG A 476 33.61 7.14 14.59
N TYR A 477 34.42 6.08 14.38
CA TYR A 477 33.94 4.70 14.46
C TYR A 477 33.60 4.31 15.91
N VAL A 478 32.48 3.59 16.09
CA VAL A 478 32.13 2.93 17.36
C VAL A 478 32.19 1.42 17.21
N THR A 479 31.69 0.88 16.11
CA THR A 479 31.77 -0.54 15.75
C THR A 479 32.27 -0.70 14.32
N TYR A 480 32.72 -1.91 13.96
CA TYR A 480 33.20 -2.21 12.61
C TYR A 480 32.99 -3.68 12.26
N GLY A 481 32.81 -3.98 10.96
CA GLY A 481 32.80 -5.34 10.40
C GLY A 481 31.46 -5.78 9.82
N MET A 482 31.38 -7.07 9.48
CA MET A 482 30.20 -7.69 8.85
C MET A 482 29.06 -7.91 9.88
N ARG A 483 28.44 -6.83 10.28
CA ARG A 483 27.41 -6.74 11.31
C ARG A 483 26.24 -5.86 10.82
N MET A 484 25.09 -6.01 11.44
CA MET A 484 23.95 -5.13 11.29
C MET A 484 23.74 -4.39 12.61
N ASP A 485 24.62 -3.42 12.90
CA ASP A 485 24.55 -2.60 14.10
C ASP A 485 23.67 -1.38 13.83
N MET A 486 22.51 -1.35 14.48
CA MET A 486 21.47 -0.35 14.20
C MET A 486 20.79 0.17 15.48
N ALA A 487 20.08 1.28 15.31
CA ALA A 487 19.24 1.86 16.34
C ALA A 487 19.97 2.18 17.65
N PRO A 488 21.06 2.98 17.63
CA PRO A 488 21.80 3.34 18.83
C PRO A 488 20.91 4.11 19.82
N ALA A 489 21.13 3.88 21.13
CA ALA A 489 20.50 4.60 22.23
C ALA A 489 21.47 4.78 23.39
N TRP A 490 21.76 6.01 23.78
CA TRP A 490 22.67 6.34 24.87
C TRP A 490 22.08 5.96 26.22
N SER A 491 22.91 5.41 27.12
CA SER A 491 22.56 5.27 28.53
C SER A 491 22.42 6.65 29.20
N PRO A 492 21.59 6.79 30.24
CA PRO A 492 21.40 8.07 30.93
C PRO A 492 22.67 8.71 31.47
N ASP A 493 23.67 7.91 31.85
CA ASP A 493 25.00 8.36 32.33
C ASP A 493 26.02 8.65 31.19
N GLY A 494 25.65 8.40 29.93
CA GLY A 494 26.50 8.62 28.77
C GLY A 494 27.66 7.63 28.60
N LYS A 495 27.79 6.60 29.47
CA LYS A 495 28.92 5.67 29.43
C LYS A 495 28.71 4.43 28.58
N SER A 496 27.48 4.24 28.07
CA SER A 496 27.15 3.07 27.25
C SER A 496 26.21 3.47 26.13
N LEU A 497 26.38 2.78 25.01
CA LEU A 497 25.45 2.89 23.90
C LEU A 497 24.78 1.51 23.69
N ALA A 498 23.48 1.42 23.90
CA ALA A 498 22.71 0.24 23.52
C ALA A 498 22.39 0.28 22.04
N PHE A 499 22.36 -0.88 21.41
CA PHE A 499 22.05 -1.03 19.99
C PHE A 499 21.56 -2.44 19.69
N ILE A 500 21.05 -2.65 18.50
CA ILE A 500 20.73 -3.99 18.00
C ILE A 500 21.80 -4.45 17.03
N SER A 501 22.12 -5.73 17.08
CA SER A 501 23.09 -6.33 16.17
C SER A 501 22.70 -7.74 15.75
N ALA A 502 22.84 -8.01 14.44
CA ALA A 502 22.87 -9.35 13.89
C ALA A 502 24.26 -9.57 13.27
N VAL A 503 24.96 -10.61 13.73
CA VAL A 503 26.32 -10.93 13.30
C VAL A 503 26.28 -12.10 12.34
N LYS A 504 27.06 -12.05 11.25
CA LYS A 504 27.23 -13.22 10.36
C LYS A 504 28.07 -14.30 11.02
N ASP A 505 27.60 -15.54 10.95
CA ASP A 505 28.36 -16.73 11.38
C ASP A 505 29.43 -17.12 10.35
N SER A 506 30.17 -18.16 10.64
CA SER A 506 31.24 -18.71 9.76
C SER A 506 30.70 -19.23 8.42
N THR A 507 29.40 -19.43 8.28
CA THR A 507 28.75 -19.84 7.03
C THR A 507 28.27 -18.64 6.19
N GLY A 508 28.41 -17.41 6.73
CA GLY A 508 27.95 -16.16 6.12
C GLY A 508 26.49 -15.84 6.38
N ARG A 509 25.77 -16.63 7.19
CA ARG A 509 24.36 -16.43 7.55
C ARG A 509 24.23 -15.53 8.77
N PHE A 510 23.29 -14.61 8.76
CA PHE A 510 23.01 -13.74 9.91
C PHE A 510 22.40 -14.53 11.08
N GLY A 511 22.96 -14.36 12.28
CA GLY A 511 22.38 -14.82 13.54
C GLY A 511 21.10 -14.04 13.92
N PRO A 512 20.51 -14.36 15.10
CA PRO A 512 19.42 -13.58 15.66
C PRO A 512 19.85 -12.12 15.89
N GLN A 513 18.89 -11.23 15.78
CA GLN A 513 19.07 -9.82 16.07
C GLN A 513 18.86 -9.59 17.57
N ASP A 514 19.93 -9.25 18.29
CA ASP A 514 19.96 -9.13 19.75
C ASP A 514 20.23 -7.71 20.22
N LEU A 515 19.92 -7.46 21.49
CA LEU A 515 20.35 -6.26 22.21
C LEU A 515 21.81 -6.41 22.60
N TRP A 516 22.58 -5.36 22.32
CA TRP A 516 23.99 -5.23 22.68
C TRP A 516 24.22 -3.88 23.37
N THR A 517 25.31 -3.79 24.12
CA THR A 517 25.87 -2.52 24.60
C THR A 517 27.34 -2.43 24.21
N VAL A 518 27.80 -1.22 23.93
CA VAL A 518 29.21 -0.88 23.75
C VAL A 518 29.63 0.14 24.78
N ASP A 519 30.82 0.00 25.31
CA ASP A 519 31.40 0.90 26.32
C ASP A 519 31.85 2.21 25.66
N MET A 520 31.30 3.33 26.14
CA MET A 520 31.61 4.69 25.70
C MET A 520 32.38 5.50 26.75
N SER A 521 32.90 4.85 27.82
CA SER A 521 33.65 5.51 28.91
C SER A 521 34.97 6.14 28.45
N TYR A 522 35.53 5.63 27.34
CA TYR A 522 36.63 6.28 26.63
C TYR A 522 35.99 7.32 25.69
N GLY A 523 36.44 8.58 25.83
CA GLY A 523 35.87 9.67 25.03
C GLY A 523 36.04 9.42 23.53
N PRO A 524 35.14 9.97 22.68
CA PRO A 524 35.21 9.86 21.20
C PRO A 524 36.53 10.40 20.62
N ALA A 525 37.29 11.25 21.39
CA ALA A 525 38.60 11.76 21.00
C ALA A 525 39.66 10.67 20.82
N ASP A 526 39.43 9.47 21.38
CA ASP A 526 40.34 8.34 21.30
C ASP A 526 40.01 7.38 20.16
N ASP A 527 38.90 7.61 19.43
CA ASP A 527 38.46 6.75 18.34
C ASP A 527 39.09 7.16 16.99
N PRO A 528 39.28 6.24 16.03
CA PRO A 528 39.72 6.56 14.69
C PRO A 528 38.71 7.50 13.97
N VAL A 529 39.27 8.56 13.40
CA VAL A 529 38.48 9.55 12.64
C VAL A 529 38.28 9.07 11.22
N VAL A 530 37.10 9.20 10.70
CA VAL A 530 36.82 9.03 9.26
C VAL A 530 37.32 10.30 8.57
N ALA A 531 38.31 10.17 7.70
CA ALA A 531 38.81 11.30 6.94
C ALA A 531 37.79 11.71 5.87
N VAL A 532 37.66 13.00 5.58
CA VAL A 532 36.77 13.56 4.53
C VAL A 532 37.15 13.06 3.12
N ASP A 533 38.36 12.54 2.96
CA ASP A 533 38.91 11.95 1.74
C ASP A 533 39.03 10.41 1.78
N GLY A 534 38.39 9.75 2.79
CA GLY A 534 38.25 8.29 2.87
C GLY A 534 39.40 7.53 3.47
N GLU A 535 40.50 8.19 3.87
CA GLU A 535 41.56 7.53 4.64
C GLU A 535 41.32 7.68 6.15
N ALA A 536 41.19 6.57 6.87
CA ALA A 536 41.14 6.59 8.33
C ALA A 536 42.52 6.95 8.89
N SER A 537 42.62 8.02 9.69
CA SER A 537 43.83 8.33 10.41
C SER A 537 43.81 7.62 11.79
N PHE A 538 44.71 6.68 11.99
CA PHE A 538 44.86 5.97 13.26
C PHE A 538 45.87 6.68 14.19
N SER A 539 45.51 6.84 15.47
CA SER A 539 46.49 7.09 16.52
C SER A 539 47.20 5.76 16.85
N ASP A 540 48.48 5.87 17.33
CA ASP A 540 49.36 4.72 17.58
C ASP A 540 48.90 3.74 18.68
N SER A 541 47.67 3.80 19.18
CA SER A 541 47.12 2.92 20.22
C SER A 541 46.13 1.94 19.63
N PRO A 542 46.13 0.64 20.00
CA PRO A 542 45.13 -0.32 19.58
C PRO A 542 43.77 0.12 20.11
N GLN A 543 42.92 0.51 19.21
CA GLN A 543 41.62 1.04 19.55
C GLN A 543 40.58 -0.08 19.50
N TRP A 544 40.06 -0.39 20.66
CA TRP A 544 39.04 -1.39 20.82
C TRP A 544 38.05 -0.92 21.91
N ARG A 545 36.79 -1.26 21.68
CA ARG A 545 35.68 -1.05 22.62
C ARG A 545 35.11 -2.39 23.06
N ALA A 546 34.85 -2.49 24.37
CA ALA A 546 34.20 -3.66 24.91
C ALA A 546 32.71 -3.67 24.56
N MET A 547 32.25 -4.79 24.04
CA MET A 547 30.84 -5.01 23.70
C MET A 547 30.27 -6.17 24.53
N ASP A 548 29.07 -5.98 25.04
CA ASP A 548 28.34 -6.98 25.81
C ASP A 548 27.03 -7.32 25.11
N ARG A 549 26.80 -8.60 24.76
CA ARG A 549 25.54 -9.09 24.25
C ARG A 549 24.58 -9.31 25.41
N LEU A 550 23.46 -8.55 25.45
CA LEU A 550 22.52 -8.58 26.56
C LEU A 550 21.48 -9.69 26.41
N THR A 551 21.09 -10.02 25.19
CA THR A 551 20.06 -11.04 24.92
C THR A 551 20.61 -12.15 24.01
N HIS A 552 19.96 -13.30 24.03
CA HIS A 552 20.20 -14.44 23.13
C HIS A 552 18.87 -14.93 22.61
N LEU A 553 18.15 -14.07 21.88
CA LEU A 553 16.77 -14.36 21.46
C LEU A 553 16.72 -15.34 20.28
N ALA A 554 15.66 -16.11 20.25
CA ALA A 554 15.40 -17.02 19.13
C ALA A 554 15.10 -16.25 17.83
N THR A 555 14.58 -15.03 17.92
CA THR A 555 14.11 -14.24 16.78
C THR A 555 14.77 -12.87 16.71
N ALA A 556 14.11 -11.80 17.21
CA ALA A 556 14.71 -10.47 17.14
C ALA A 556 14.29 -9.52 18.26
N ALA A 557 15.23 -8.64 18.64
CA ALA A 557 15.02 -7.39 19.36
C ALA A 557 15.29 -6.20 18.42
N MET A 558 14.58 -5.09 18.62
CA MET A 558 14.69 -3.85 17.84
C MET A 558 14.42 -2.64 18.71
N ASP A 559 14.87 -1.45 18.27
CA ASP A 559 14.54 -0.14 18.81
C ASP A 559 14.73 -0.01 20.34
N PRO A 560 15.94 -0.21 20.88
CA PRO A 560 16.15 -0.09 22.31
C PRO A 560 15.98 1.34 22.81
N VAL A 561 15.39 1.47 24.01
CA VAL A 561 15.23 2.75 24.73
C VAL A 561 15.56 2.53 26.21
N TRP A 562 16.52 3.27 26.73
CA TRP A 562 16.82 3.24 28.15
C TRP A 562 15.72 3.93 28.97
N THR A 563 15.31 3.30 30.05
CA THR A 563 14.38 3.88 31.02
C THR A 563 15.07 4.19 32.37
N SER A 564 16.19 3.56 32.61
CA SER A 564 17.14 3.77 33.71
C SER A 564 18.46 3.10 33.33
N GLU A 565 19.52 3.27 34.09
CA GLU A 565 20.80 2.63 33.87
C GLU A 565 20.75 1.09 33.85
N ASP A 566 19.75 0.49 34.49
CA ASP A 566 19.61 -0.98 34.64
C ASP A 566 18.40 -1.55 33.85
N ARG A 567 17.72 -0.75 33.03
CA ARG A 567 16.55 -1.24 32.28
C ARG A 567 16.42 -0.66 30.86
N ILE A 568 16.12 -1.53 29.90
CA ILE A 568 15.86 -1.18 28.50
C ILE A 568 14.47 -1.66 28.09
N VAL A 569 13.68 -0.79 27.44
CA VAL A 569 12.45 -1.14 26.71
C VAL A 569 12.79 -1.29 25.23
N PHE A 570 12.20 -2.27 24.56
CA PHE A 570 12.51 -2.56 23.17
C PHE A 570 11.33 -3.19 22.43
N THR A 571 11.39 -3.20 21.11
CA THR A 571 10.50 -3.96 20.22
C THR A 571 11.01 -5.38 20.09
N SER A 572 10.16 -6.39 20.34
CA SER A 572 10.46 -7.82 20.11
C SER A 572 9.62 -8.36 18.97
N PHE A 573 10.22 -9.21 18.14
CA PHE A 573 9.52 -9.97 17.11
C PHE A 573 9.40 -11.43 17.52
N GLU A 574 8.18 -11.95 17.60
CA GLU A 574 7.89 -13.34 17.96
C GLU A 574 6.48 -13.73 17.47
N GLY A 575 6.32 -14.90 16.87
CA GLY A 575 5.03 -15.39 16.35
C GLY A 575 4.49 -14.53 15.21
N LEU A 576 5.36 -14.00 14.36
CA LEU A 576 5.05 -13.04 13.29
C LEU A 576 4.37 -11.75 13.80
N GLN A 577 4.63 -11.37 15.04
CA GLN A 577 4.08 -10.18 15.67
C GLN A 577 5.19 -9.34 16.30
N PHE A 578 4.98 -8.02 16.29
CA PHE A 578 5.82 -7.08 17.04
C PHE A 578 5.15 -6.75 18.37
N SER A 579 5.92 -6.77 19.45
CA SER A 579 5.45 -6.45 20.80
C SER A 579 6.45 -5.59 21.57
N ILE A 580 5.96 -4.75 22.48
CA ILE A 580 6.82 -3.95 23.35
C ILE A 580 7.13 -4.76 24.61
N ARG A 581 8.43 -4.87 24.91
CA ARG A 581 8.97 -5.63 26.04
C ARG A 581 10.01 -4.84 26.79
N HIS A 582 10.39 -5.29 28.00
CA HIS A 582 11.49 -4.71 28.76
C HIS A 582 12.45 -5.77 29.26
N LEU A 583 13.71 -5.39 29.34
CA LEU A 583 14.83 -6.15 29.93
C LEU A 583 15.31 -5.45 31.19
N GLU A 584 15.41 -6.19 32.29
CA GLU A 584 15.92 -5.71 33.58
C GLU A 584 17.29 -6.32 33.89
N GLY A 585 18.02 -5.70 34.84
CA GLY A 585 19.29 -6.22 35.31
C GLY A 585 20.43 -6.06 34.29
N VAL A 586 20.38 -5.03 33.46
CA VAL A 586 21.37 -4.76 32.43
C VAL A 586 22.80 -4.71 32.99
N ASP A 587 22.98 -4.08 34.14
CA ASP A 587 24.30 -4.03 34.81
C ASP A 587 24.83 -5.41 35.21
N SER A 588 23.94 -6.29 35.70
CA SER A 588 24.33 -7.66 36.04
C SER A 588 24.64 -8.50 34.81
N LEU A 589 23.95 -8.26 33.71
CA LEU A 589 24.22 -8.90 32.41
C LEU A 589 25.56 -8.48 31.82
N ARG A 590 25.93 -7.21 31.96
CA ARG A 590 27.23 -6.65 31.51
C ARG A 590 28.42 -7.15 32.36
N THR A 591 28.23 -7.35 33.66
CA THR A 591 29.27 -7.79 34.60
C THR A 591 29.37 -9.31 34.73
N ALA A 592 28.45 -10.08 34.11
CA ALA A 592 28.50 -11.54 34.13
C ALA A 592 29.83 -12.05 33.55
N PRO A 593 30.40 -13.14 34.09
CA PRO A 593 31.67 -13.71 33.61
C PRO A 593 31.49 -14.39 32.25
N ARG A 594 31.26 -13.59 31.22
CA ARG A 594 31.15 -14.01 29.81
C ARG A 594 32.40 -13.54 29.06
N LYS A 595 32.70 -14.20 27.94
CA LYS A 595 33.71 -13.68 27.02
C LYS A 595 33.15 -12.41 26.39
N ARG A 596 33.69 -11.25 26.77
CA ARG A 596 33.36 -10.00 26.12
C ARG A 596 33.82 -10.04 24.68
N GLU A 597 32.97 -9.57 23.78
CA GLU A 597 33.40 -9.27 22.43
C GLU A 597 34.07 -7.90 22.39
N VAL A 598 34.93 -7.72 21.43
CA VAL A 598 35.68 -6.50 21.24
C VAL A 598 35.41 -6.02 19.83
N ALA A 599 34.99 -4.77 19.69
CA ALA A 599 35.01 -4.11 18.39
C ALA A 599 36.49 -3.80 18.08
N ASP A 600 37.11 -4.55 17.20
CA ASP A 600 38.45 -4.30 16.71
C ASP A 600 38.39 -3.26 15.60
N LEU A 601 38.87 -2.06 15.88
CA LEU A 601 38.90 -0.94 14.95
C LEU A 601 40.23 -0.81 14.23
N SER A 602 41.18 -1.72 14.45
CA SER A 602 42.54 -1.64 13.86
C SER A 602 42.54 -1.70 12.32
N ASP A 603 41.55 -2.37 11.77
CA ASP A 603 41.32 -2.49 10.31
C ASP A 603 40.17 -1.61 9.82
N ALA A 604 39.63 -0.72 10.67
CA ALA A 604 38.56 0.19 10.27
C ALA A 604 39.04 1.12 9.16
N GLY A 605 38.32 1.22 8.12
CA GLY A 605 38.58 2.06 6.96
C GLY A 605 37.90 1.55 5.68
N GLY A 606 38.12 2.23 4.63
CA GLY A 606 37.70 1.89 3.30
C GLY A 606 36.40 2.56 2.88
N GLU A 607 36.50 3.37 1.85
CA GLU A 607 35.36 3.84 1.07
C GLU A 607 34.87 2.72 0.15
N TRP A 608 33.60 2.69 -0.10
CA TRP A 608 33.04 1.90 -1.18
C TRP A 608 32.11 2.78 -2.03
N THR A 609 32.06 2.51 -3.30
CA THR A 609 31.09 3.07 -4.21
C THR A 609 30.83 2.07 -5.32
N PHE A 610 29.63 2.13 -5.90
CA PHE A 610 29.32 1.33 -7.07
C PHE A 610 29.69 2.06 -8.37
N GLY A 611 29.83 1.29 -9.46
CA GLY A 611 30.02 1.84 -10.78
C GLY A 611 28.81 2.70 -11.22
N LYS A 612 29.07 3.60 -12.16
CA LYS A 612 28.07 4.47 -12.81
C LYS A 612 28.15 4.32 -14.33
N ILE A 613 27.03 4.50 -15.01
CA ILE A 613 27.00 4.69 -16.46
C ILE A 613 26.65 6.16 -16.73
N GLY A 614 27.68 6.98 -16.97
CA GLY A 614 27.53 8.41 -17.15
C GLY A 614 26.88 8.78 -18.49
N VAL A 615 26.10 9.85 -18.49
CA VAL A 615 25.57 10.46 -19.71
C VAL A 615 26.72 11.02 -20.56
N GLY A 616 26.86 10.53 -21.80
CA GLY A 616 27.96 10.88 -22.73
C GLY A 616 29.16 9.94 -22.66
N GLU A 617 29.28 9.06 -21.68
CA GLU A 617 30.33 8.07 -21.51
C GLU A 617 29.93 6.64 -21.85
N GLY A 618 28.67 6.29 -21.59
CA GLY A 618 28.08 4.97 -21.88
C GLY A 618 26.58 5.02 -22.12
N ALA A 619 25.97 6.19 -21.94
CA ALA A 619 24.55 6.39 -22.15
C ALA A 619 24.27 7.69 -22.93
N THR A 620 23.09 7.77 -23.57
CA THR A 620 22.58 8.99 -24.19
C THR A 620 21.36 9.48 -23.48
N ALA A 621 21.29 10.79 -23.17
CA ALA A 621 20.12 11.36 -22.51
C ALA A 621 19.26 12.20 -23.47
N GLY A 622 17.97 12.26 -23.19
CA GLY A 622 16.99 13.09 -23.90
C GLY A 622 15.78 13.42 -23.01
N THR A 623 15.02 14.42 -23.44
CA THR A 623 13.77 14.77 -22.76
C THR A 623 12.71 13.70 -23.06
N TYR A 624 11.95 13.30 -22.04
CA TYR A 624 10.81 12.42 -22.22
C TYR A 624 9.78 13.03 -23.19
N LYS A 625 9.26 12.20 -24.07
CA LYS A 625 8.16 12.56 -24.97
C LYS A 625 7.06 11.52 -24.85
N SER A 626 5.86 11.94 -24.45
CA SER A 626 4.70 11.06 -24.40
C SER A 626 4.46 10.41 -25.76
N ARG A 627 4.36 9.08 -25.75
CA ARG A 627 4.01 8.24 -26.92
C ARG A 627 3.01 7.20 -26.47
N TYR A 628 1.86 7.17 -27.15
CA TYR A 628 0.80 6.22 -26.86
C TYR A 628 1.16 4.82 -27.33
N GLN A 629 0.98 3.85 -26.44
CA GLN A 629 1.09 2.42 -26.73
C GLN A 629 -0.21 1.74 -26.32
N LEU A 630 -0.58 0.65 -26.99
CA LEU A 630 -1.79 -0.11 -26.70
C LEU A 630 -1.66 -0.82 -25.33
N ASP A 631 -2.61 -0.56 -24.41
CA ASP A 631 -2.71 -1.25 -23.11
C ASP A 631 -3.65 -2.44 -23.21
N ILE A 632 -4.87 -2.19 -23.69
CA ILE A 632 -5.97 -3.17 -23.68
C ILE A 632 -6.68 -3.10 -25.03
N ALA A 633 -6.89 -4.27 -25.61
CA ALA A 633 -7.84 -4.50 -26.68
C ALA A 633 -8.80 -5.60 -26.22
N GLN A 634 -10.01 -5.23 -25.85
CA GLN A 634 -11.01 -6.15 -25.31
C GLN A 634 -12.27 -6.10 -26.13
N GLY A 635 -12.76 -7.27 -26.58
CA GLY A 635 -14.08 -7.46 -27.11
C GLY A 635 -14.99 -8.10 -26.07
N ALA A 636 -16.24 -7.66 -25.99
CA ALA A 636 -17.25 -8.25 -25.11
C ALA A 636 -18.57 -8.40 -25.84
N VAL A 637 -19.25 -9.51 -25.60
CA VAL A 637 -20.63 -9.75 -26.00
C VAL A 637 -21.44 -10.03 -24.76
N SER A 638 -22.55 -9.31 -24.61
CA SER A 638 -23.47 -9.48 -23.50
C SER A 638 -24.88 -9.72 -24.05
N GLN A 639 -25.63 -10.57 -23.38
CA GLN A 639 -27.04 -10.81 -23.69
C GLN A 639 -27.90 -10.40 -22.50
N SER A 640 -28.86 -9.53 -22.76
CA SER A 640 -29.85 -9.06 -21.78
C SER A 640 -31.24 -9.38 -22.28
N SER A 641 -32.16 -9.81 -21.41
CA SER A 641 -33.55 -10.00 -21.73
C SER A 641 -34.29 -8.71 -22.13
N VAL A 642 -33.71 -7.56 -21.76
CA VAL A 642 -34.28 -6.23 -22.03
C VAL A 642 -33.65 -5.59 -23.26
N LEU A 643 -32.29 -5.65 -23.37
CA LEU A 643 -31.54 -4.99 -24.44
C LEU A 643 -31.13 -5.91 -25.60
N GLY A 644 -31.47 -7.22 -25.53
CA GLY A 644 -31.04 -8.19 -26.54
C GLY A 644 -29.52 -8.49 -26.45
N THR A 645 -28.93 -8.85 -27.60
CA THR A 645 -27.49 -9.09 -27.70
C THR A 645 -26.78 -7.78 -27.99
N THR A 646 -25.85 -7.39 -27.10
CA THR A 646 -24.98 -6.25 -27.28
C THR A 646 -23.56 -6.73 -27.42
N GLY A 647 -22.80 -6.16 -28.35
CA GLY A 647 -21.38 -6.50 -28.55
C GLY A 647 -20.58 -5.24 -28.78
N GLY A 648 -19.32 -5.27 -28.35
CA GLY A 648 -18.46 -4.12 -28.48
C GLY A 648 -16.98 -4.44 -28.33
N ALA A 649 -16.17 -3.43 -28.60
CA ALA A 649 -14.74 -3.45 -28.41
C ALA A 649 -14.29 -2.17 -27.67
N MET A 650 -13.31 -2.32 -26.81
CA MET A 650 -12.64 -1.23 -26.13
C MET A 650 -11.15 -1.32 -26.41
N LEU A 651 -10.58 -0.21 -26.84
CA LEU A 651 -9.14 -0.03 -26.99
C LEU A 651 -8.70 1.07 -26.04
N SER A 652 -7.68 0.79 -25.25
CA SER A 652 -7.06 1.76 -24.35
C SER A 652 -5.59 1.89 -24.68
N PHE A 653 -5.13 3.12 -24.76
CA PHE A 653 -3.73 3.48 -24.99
C PHE A 653 -3.27 4.39 -23.88
N SER A 654 -2.06 4.20 -23.37
CA SER A 654 -1.43 5.15 -22.47
C SER A 654 0.02 5.41 -22.85
N ASP A 655 0.60 6.46 -22.28
CA ASP A 655 2.02 6.73 -22.38
C ASP A 655 2.84 5.81 -21.46
N MET A 656 4.16 5.92 -21.51
CA MET A 656 5.06 5.08 -20.72
C MET A 656 4.93 5.32 -19.21
N LEU A 657 4.62 6.53 -18.77
CA LEU A 657 4.46 6.90 -17.37
C LEU A 657 3.04 6.64 -16.85
N GLY A 658 2.08 6.34 -17.73
CA GLY A 658 0.68 6.16 -17.35
C GLY A 658 -0.05 7.47 -17.04
N ASN A 659 0.50 8.60 -17.47
CA ASN A 659 -0.08 9.92 -17.20
C ASN A 659 -1.19 10.29 -18.18
N ASP A 660 -1.00 9.93 -19.44
CA ASP A 660 -1.95 10.20 -20.52
C ASP A 660 -2.66 8.92 -20.98
N TYR A 661 -4.00 8.93 -20.98
CA TYR A 661 -4.83 7.83 -21.48
C TYR A 661 -5.71 8.28 -22.63
N LEU A 662 -5.76 7.47 -23.68
CA LEU A 662 -6.68 7.62 -24.81
C LEU A 662 -7.51 6.35 -24.94
N GLN A 663 -8.84 6.49 -24.83
CA GLN A 663 -9.77 5.37 -24.82
C GLN A 663 -10.71 5.47 -26.03
N PHE A 664 -10.85 4.36 -26.75
CA PHE A 664 -11.84 4.17 -27.81
C PHE A 664 -12.78 3.07 -27.37
N THR A 665 -14.08 3.36 -27.38
CA THR A 665 -15.11 2.36 -27.12
C THR A 665 -16.06 2.31 -28.30
N LEU A 666 -16.31 1.12 -28.81
CA LEU A 666 -17.23 0.86 -29.89
C LEU A 666 -18.19 -0.23 -29.44
N PHE A 667 -19.51 -0.01 -29.55
CA PHE A 667 -20.47 -1.03 -29.21
C PHE A 667 -21.75 -0.89 -30.04
N ASN A 668 -22.48 -2.00 -30.16
CA ASN A 668 -23.77 -2.07 -30.87
C ASN A 668 -24.80 -2.70 -29.92
N SER A 669 -25.96 -2.06 -29.82
CA SER A 669 -27.13 -2.57 -29.12
C SER A 669 -28.07 -3.23 -30.14
N GLY A 670 -27.75 -4.46 -30.58
CA GLY A 670 -28.42 -5.15 -31.68
C GLY A 670 -29.84 -5.62 -31.42
N THR A 671 -30.75 -4.74 -31.04
CA THR A 671 -32.16 -5.09 -30.74
C THR A 671 -33.11 -4.99 -31.91
N THR A 672 -32.66 -4.46 -33.05
CA THR A 672 -33.54 -4.30 -34.23
C THR A 672 -32.89 -4.89 -35.48
N GLN A 673 -33.71 -5.45 -36.40
CA GLN A 673 -33.28 -5.91 -37.74
C GLN A 673 -32.80 -4.74 -38.65
N ARG A 674 -32.59 -3.57 -38.14
CA ARG A 674 -32.12 -2.35 -38.81
C ARG A 674 -30.62 -2.31 -38.97
N SER A 675 -30.11 -1.51 -39.89
CA SER A 675 -28.72 -1.50 -40.32
C SER A 675 -27.73 -1.36 -39.14
N LEU A 676 -26.69 -2.17 -39.15
CA LEU A 676 -25.60 -2.22 -38.17
C LEU A 676 -25.00 -0.83 -37.87
N LEU A 677 -25.01 0.08 -38.85
CA LEU A 677 -24.48 1.46 -38.72
C LEU A 677 -25.43 2.41 -37.97
N ARG A 678 -26.73 2.17 -37.94
CA ARG A 678 -27.72 3.01 -37.26
C ARG A 678 -27.57 2.89 -35.75
N ASP A 679 -27.33 1.66 -35.25
CA ASP A 679 -27.25 1.34 -33.82
C ASP A 679 -25.81 1.34 -33.28
N LEU A 680 -24.84 1.77 -34.12
CA LEU A 680 -23.46 1.84 -33.74
C LEU A 680 -23.22 3.00 -32.78
N SER A 681 -22.72 2.69 -31.61
CA SER A 681 -22.31 3.67 -30.58
C SER A 681 -20.78 3.72 -30.48
N PHE A 682 -20.22 4.91 -30.32
CA PHE A 682 -18.79 5.05 -30.11
C PHE A 682 -18.49 6.17 -29.11
N GLN A 683 -17.33 6.05 -28.45
CA GLN A 683 -16.79 7.07 -27.57
C GLN A 683 -15.28 7.17 -27.80
N VAL A 684 -14.77 8.39 -27.88
CA VAL A 684 -13.34 8.71 -27.85
C VAL A 684 -13.11 9.66 -26.69
N ALA A 685 -12.28 9.25 -25.75
CA ALA A 685 -12.01 10.02 -24.56
C ALA A 685 -10.51 10.11 -24.27
N LYS A 686 -10.03 11.27 -23.89
CA LYS A 686 -8.68 11.50 -23.37
C LYS A 686 -8.77 11.84 -21.88
N PHE A 687 -7.86 11.22 -21.10
CA PHE A 687 -7.66 11.53 -19.67
C PHE A 687 -6.20 11.89 -19.44
N ASP A 688 -5.97 12.89 -18.61
CA ASP A 688 -4.66 13.37 -18.21
C ASP A 688 -4.58 13.31 -16.67
N PHE A 689 -3.68 12.48 -16.16
CA PHE A 689 -3.40 12.27 -14.73
C PHE A 689 -1.99 12.72 -14.34
N GLY A 690 -1.25 13.34 -15.26
CA GLY A 690 0.14 13.78 -15.06
C GLY A 690 0.31 15.03 -14.20
N SER A 691 -0.78 15.64 -13.76
CA SER A 691 -0.76 16.82 -12.89
C SER A 691 -1.76 16.68 -11.74
N ARG A 692 -1.66 17.57 -10.74
CA ARG A 692 -2.58 17.55 -9.59
C ARG A 692 -4.06 17.67 -10.02
N VAL A 693 -4.35 18.39 -11.09
CA VAL A 693 -5.69 18.46 -11.68
C VAL A 693 -5.86 17.33 -12.68
N ASN A 694 -6.62 16.31 -12.32
CA ASN A 694 -7.01 15.27 -13.27
C ASN A 694 -8.01 15.83 -14.27
N LYS A 695 -7.77 15.63 -15.56
CA LYS A 695 -8.59 16.15 -16.66
C LYS A 695 -9.12 15.01 -17.51
N GLY A 696 -10.38 15.08 -17.91
CA GLY A 696 -10.98 14.15 -18.85
C GLY A 696 -11.85 14.89 -19.85
N TYR A 697 -11.77 14.55 -21.13
CA TYR A 697 -12.67 15.10 -22.15
C TYR A 697 -12.83 14.11 -23.31
N GLY A 698 -13.96 14.21 -23.95
CA GLY A 698 -14.23 13.28 -25.05
C GLY A 698 -15.47 13.63 -25.85
N LEU A 699 -15.61 12.90 -26.94
CA LEU A 699 -16.76 12.94 -27.84
C LEU A 699 -17.39 11.56 -27.89
N TYR A 700 -18.72 11.55 -28.04
CA TYR A 700 -19.46 10.31 -28.11
C TYR A 700 -20.67 10.39 -29.04
N ARG A 701 -21.02 9.25 -29.58
CA ARG A 701 -22.32 8.95 -30.19
C ARG A 701 -22.88 7.72 -29.50
N PHE A 702 -24.09 7.85 -28.95
CA PHE A 702 -24.85 6.71 -28.47
C PHE A 702 -26.13 6.59 -29.27
N ALA A 703 -26.44 5.39 -29.77
CA ALA A 703 -27.61 5.12 -30.55
C ALA A 703 -28.20 3.76 -30.21
N GLY A 704 -29.47 3.61 -30.30
CA GLY A 704 -30.20 2.36 -30.14
C GLY A 704 -31.41 2.44 -29.25
N LEU A 705 -32.06 1.28 -29.07
CA LEU A 705 -33.22 1.15 -28.19
C LEU A 705 -32.78 1.37 -26.73
N ARG A 706 -33.47 2.29 -26.06
CA ARG A 706 -33.26 2.57 -24.65
C ARG A 706 -34.48 2.25 -23.82
N TYR A 707 -34.20 1.93 -22.59
CA TYR A 707 -35.20 1.73 -21.54
C TYR A 707 -34.93 2.81 -20.48
N ASP A 708 -35.66 3.92 -20.57
CA ASP A 708 -35.42 5.09 -19.68
C ASP A 708 -36.65 5.27 -18.76
N VAL A 709 -36.52 4.73 -17.58
CA VAL A 709 -37.53 4.87 -16.52
C VAL A 709 -37.41 6.22 -15.79
N THR A 710 -36.39 7.04 -16.11
CA THR A 710 -36.16 8.33 -15.50
C THR A 710 -36.86 9.48 -16.26
N ASP A 711 -37.32 9.23 -17.48
CA ASP A 711 -38.09 10.21 -18.24
C ASP A 711 -39.51 10.33 -17.66
N PRO A 712 -39.92 11.54 -17.24
CA PRO A 712 -41.27 11.74 -16.69
C PRO A 712 -42.39 11.39 -17.63
N ASP A 713 -42.18 11.44 -18.96
CA ASP A 713 -43.18 11.10 -19.99
C ASP A 713 -43.12 9.64 -20.45
N ALA A 714 -42.17 8.86 -19.93
CA ALA A 714 -42.03 7.46 -20.32
C ALA A 714 -43.26 6.64 -19.86
N PRO A 715 -43.85 5.79 -20.76
CA PRO A 715 -44.96 4.89 -20.40
C PRO A 715 -44.56 3.99 -19.22
N THR A 716 -45.45 3.80 -18.26
CA THR A 716 -45.17 3.04 -17.03
C THR A 716 -44.91 1.56 -17.26
N GLU A 717 -45.57 0.96 -18.28
CA GLU A 717 -45.47 -0.47 -18.55
C GLU A 717 -44.29 -0.84 -19.47
N PHE A 718 -43.93 0.02 -20.44
CA PHE A 718 -42.83 -0.23 -21.37
C PHE A 718 -42.14 1.08 -21.78
N PRO A 719 -41.29 1.68 -20.95
CA PRO A 719 -40.60 2.93 -21.24
C PRO A 719 -39.47 2.72 -22.27
N ARG A 720 -39.83 2.22 -23.44
CA ARG A 720 -38.91 1.94 -24.55
C ARG A 720 -39.00 3.05 -25.59
N PHE A 721 -37.83 3.58 -25.99
CA PHE A 721 -37.72 4.53 -27.08
C PHE A 721 -36.39 4.32 -27.81
N GLU A 722 -36.33 4.72 -29.06
CA GLU A 722 -35.09 4.80 -29.80
C GLU A 722 -34.47 6.18 -29.56
N GLU A 723 -33.18 6.22 -29.15
CA GLU A 723 -32.48 7.49 -28.94
C GLU A 723 -31.16 7.49 -29.68
N THR A 724 -30.85 8.63 -30.31
CA THR A 724 -29.53 8.92 -30.82
C THR A 724 -29.01 10.20 -30.15
N ILE A 725 -27.87 10.10 -29.50
CA ILE A 725 -27.21 11.20 -28.83
C ILE A 725 -25.85 11.44 -29.48
N TYR A 726 -25.53 12.67 -29.83
CA TYR A 726 -24.19 13.13 -30.18
C TYR A 726 -23.78 14.17 -29.15
N GLY A 727 -22.58 14.02 -28.60
CA GLY A 727 -22.16 14.96 -27.56
C GLY A 727 -20.67 14.94 -27.28
N GLY A 728 -20.29 15.87 -26.42
CA GLY A 728 -18.99 15.95 -25.83
C GLY A 728 -19.10 16.19 -24.33
N PHE A 729 -18.07 15.85 -23.61
CA PHE A 729 -17.96 16.09 -22.17
C PHE A 729 -16.58 16.61 -21.80
N GLY A 730 -16.52 17.35 -20.69
CA GLY A 730 -15.33 17.73 -19.98
C GLY A 730 -15.49 17.48 -18.48
N ALA A 731 -14.46 16.96 -17.86
CA ALA A 731 -14.41 16.66 -16.44
C ALA A 731 -13.08 17.12 -15.84
N LEU A 732 -13.12 17.74 -14.68
CA LEU A 732 -11.96 18.13 -13.89
C LEU A 732 -12.14 17.54 -12.48
N SER A 733 -11.07 16.98 -11.95
CA SER A 733 -11.04 16.52 -10.56
C SER A 733 -9.81 17.09 -9.87
N TYR A 734 -10.04 17.88 -8.82
CA TYR A 734 -8.99 18.48 -8.01
C TYR A 734 -8.94 17.80 -6.64
N PRO A 735 -7.93 16.97 -6.35
CA PRO A 735 -7.76 16.40 -5.03
C PRO A 735 -7.25 17.47 -4.06
N LEU A 736 -8.07 17.75 -3.03
CA LEU A 736 -7.71 18.62 -1.90
C LEU A 736 -6.75 17.87 -0.95
N SER A 737 -7.00 16.57 -0.76
CA SER A 737 -6.18 15.65 0.03
C SER A 737 -6.41 14.21 -0.44
N LYS A 738 -5.66 13.25 0.12
CA LYS A 738 -5.89 11.81 -0.08
C LYS A 738 -7.36 11.40 0.09
N PHE A 739 -8.10 12.10 0.96
CA PHE A 739 -9.48 11.75 1.35
C PHE A 739 -10.54 12.62 0.70
N ARG A 740 -10.20 13.80 0.17
CA ARG A 740 -11.16 14.79 -0.32
C ARG A 740 -10.80 15.28 -1.72
N ARG A 741 -11.83 15.45 -2.58
CA ARG A 741 -11.69 16.07 -3.91
C ARG A 741 -12.92 16.86 -4.32
N LEU A 742 -12.68 17.84 -5.16
CA LEU A 742 -13.68 18.59 -5.89
C LEU A 742 -13.75 18.08 -7.33
N GLU A 743 -14.95 17.76 -7.81
CA GLU A 743 -15.19 17.33 -9.18
C GLU A 743 -16.05 18.35 -9.90
N LEU A 744 -15.65 18.73 -11.11
CA LEU A 744 -16.42 19.57 -12.02
C LEU A 744 -16.70 18.77 -13.29
N GLY A 745 -17.94 18.72 -13.71
CA GLY A 745 -18.38 18.05 -14.94
C GLY A 745 -19.19 18.99 -15.82
N THR A 746 -18.95 18.96 -17.12
CA THR A 746 -19.78 19.60 -18.13
C THR A 746 -20.04 18.65 -19.26
N SER A 747 -21.25 18.68 -19.82
CA SER A 747 -21.56 17.95 -21.06
C SER A 747 -22.50 18.78 -21.92
N PHE A 748 -22.25 18.70 -23.23
CA PHE A 748 -23.10 19.31 -24.23
C PHE A 748 -23.47 18.23 -25.27
N ASN A 749 -24.78 18.00 -25.46
CA ASN A 749 -25.22 16.97 -26.36
C ASN A 749 -26.52 17.32 -27.06
N TRP A 750 -26.65 16.83 -28.30
CA TRP A 750 -27.88 16.78 -29.02
C TRP A 750 -28.50 15.39 -28.90
N SER A 751 -29.73 15.30 -28.40
CA SER A 751 -30.50 14.08 -28.24
C SER A 751 -31.73 14.11 -29.13
N ARG A 752 -31.88 13.05 -29.91
CA ARG A 752 -33.12 12.78 -30.65
C ARG A 752 -33.77 11.51 -30.14
N LYS A 753 -34.97 11.63 -29.62
CA LYS A 753 -35.79 10.52 -29.15
C LYS A 753 -36.94 10.23 -30.08
N GLU A 754 -37.13 8.96 -30.49
CA GLU A 754 -38.28 8.48 -31.22
C GLU A 754 -39.13 7.62 -30.27
N ILE A 755 -40.29 8.09 -29.87
CA ILE A 755 -41.19 7.39 -28.98
C ILE A 755 -42.01 6.40 -29.81
N SER A 756 -41.72 5.10 -29.65
CA SER A 756 -42.27 4.02 -30.52
C SER A 756 -43.79 3.90 -30.55
N PHE A 757 -44.49 4.35 -29.51
CA PHE A 757 -45.96 4.27 -29.40
C PHE A 757 -46.68 5.44 -30.08
N THR A 758 -46.10 6.63 -30.06
CA THR A 758 -46.73 7.85 -30.55
C THR A 758 -46.17 8.32 -31.89
N GLN A 759 -45.07 7.71 -32.38
CA GLN A 759 -44.25 8.18 -33.51
C GLN A 759 -43.84 9.65 -33.41
N GLN A 760 -43.77 10.19 -32.18
CA GLN A 760 -43.33 11.55 -31.91
C GLN A 760 -41.79 11.56 -31.79
N GLU A 761 -41.18 12.49 -32.53
CA GLU A 761 -39.78 12.81 -32.40
C GLU A 761 -39.64 13.99 -31.40
N ARG A 762 -38.68 13.88 -30.48
CA ARG A 762 -38.30 14.98 -29.54
C ARG A 762 -36.81 15.25 -29.70
N ASP A 763 -36.47 16.45 -30.08
CA ASP A 763 -35.08 16.94 -30.12
C ASP A 763 -34.79 17.82 -28.90
N ALA A 764 -33.58 17.70 -28.35
CA ALA A 764 -33.10 18.56 -27.28
C ALA A 764 -31.58 18.82 -27.42
N TRP A 765 -31.15 20.03 -27.12
CA TRP A 765 -29.75 20.43 -27.02
C TRP A 765 -29.41 20.69 -25.54
N LEU A 766 -28.92 19.66 -24.87
CA LEU A 766 -28.74 19.66 -23.43
C LEU A 766 -27.33 20.10 -23.07
N LEU A 767 -27.26 21.17 -22.25
CA LEU A 767 -26.08 21.58 -21.51
C LEU A 767 -26.28 21.20 -20.05
N SER A 768 -25.44 20.32 -19.54
CA SER A 768 -25.45 19.89 -18.14
C SER A 768 -24.12 20.24 -17.48
N ASN A 769 -24.18 20.90 -16.31
CA ASN A 769 -23.02 21.26 -15.50
C ASN A 769 -23.21 20.68 -14.09
N THR A 770 -22.17 20.12 -13.52
CA THR A 770 -22.19 19.55 -12.17
C THR A 770 -20.96 19.98 -11.39
N VAL A 771 -21.13 20.14 -10.09
CA VAL A 771 -20.04 20.28 -9.11
C VAL A 771 -20.28 19.29 -7.98
N SER A 772 -19.25 18.52 -7.62
CA SER A 772 -19.34 17.54 -6.55
C SER A 772 -18.19 17.69 -5.56
N LEU A 773 -18.50 17.53 -4.27
CA LEU A 773 -17.51 17.33 -3.22
C LEU A 773 -17.56 15.88 -2.78
N VAL A 774 -16.42 15.20 -2.84
CA VAL A 774 -16.27 13.78 -2.46
C VAL A 774 -15.33 13.67 -1.29
N HIS A 775 -15.72 12.89 -0.29
CA HIS A 775 -14.89 12.50 0.85
C HIS A 775 -14.92 10.98 1.04
N ASP A 776 -13.78 10.34 1.29
CA ASP A 776 -13.69 8.91 1.59
C ASP A 776 -12.48 8.60 2.49
N GLU A 777 -12.75 8.37 3.77
CA GLU A 777 -11.75 7.89 4.74
C GLU A 777 -12.03 6.44 5.21
N ALA A 778 -13.00 5.75 4.60
CA ALA A 778 -13.42 4.44 5.04
C ALA A 778 -12.26 3.43 5.07
N LEU A 779 -12.19 2.67 6.16
CA LEU A 779 -11.28 1.54 6.30
C LEU A 779 -11.97 0.27 5.81
N TYR A 780 -11.33 -0.41 4.88
CA TYR A 780 -11.83 -1.65 4.27
C TYR A 780 -11.16 -2.88 4.89
N TRP A 781 -11.93 -3.93 5.05
CA TRP A 781 -11.49 -5.29 5.32
C TRP A 781 -11.97 -6.22 4.20
N MET A 782 -11.61 -7.48 4.22
CA MET A 782 -11.91 -8.46 3.15
C MET A 782 -13.37 -8.45 2.64
N ASN A 783 -14.34 -8.07 3.46
CA ASN A 783 -15.78 -8.13 3.15
C ASN A 783 -16.44 -6.76 2.99
N GLY A 784 -15.69 -5.70 2.89
CA GLY A 784 -16.20 -4.34 2.74
C GLY A 784 -15.73 -3.38 3.83
N PRO A 785 -16.30 -2.17 3.90
CA PRO A 785 -15.90 -1.15 4.86
C PRO A 785 -16.33 -1.53 6.28
N ILE A 786 -15.44 -1.24 7.23
CA ILE A 786 -15.62 -1.61 8.65
C ILE A 786 -15.57 -0.42 9.60
N ASP A 787 -14.97 0.72 9.19
CA ASP A 787 -14.79 1.90 10.03
C ASP A 787 -14.66 3.17 9.18
N GLY A 788 -14.96 4.36 9.73
CA GLY A 788 -14.88 5.64 9.05
C GLY A 788 -16.13 6.01 8.28
N TRP A 789 -16.06 7.04 7.46
CA TRP A 789 -17.20 7.51 6.67
C TRP A 789 -16.79 7.96 5.28
N ARG A 790 -17.78 8.05 4.41
CA ARG A 790 -17.64 8.58 3.05
C ARG A 790 -18.89 9.34 2.64
N ALA A 791 -18.70 10.41 1.87
CA ALA A 791 -19.79 11.24 1.39
C ALA A 791 -19.53 11.78 -0.01
N LYS A 792 -20.60 11.92 -0.79
CA LYS A 792 -20.59 12.67 -2.05
C LYS A 792 -21.79 13.61 -2.07
N VAL A 793 -21.53 14.91 -2.23
CA VAL A 793 -22.57 15.92 -2.43
C VAL A 793 -22.38 16.52 -3.82
N THR A 794 -23.44 16.50 -4.62
CA THR A 794 -23.43 16.99 -6.00
C THR A 794 -24.53 18.03 -6.17
N ALA A 795 -24.18 19.18 -6.74
CA ALA A 795 -25.12 20.16 -7.26
C ALA A 795 -24.96 20.24 -8.79
N GLY A 796 -26.06 20.35 -9.51
CA GLY A 796 -26.03 20.40 -10.97
C GLY A 796 -27.18 21.23 -11.57
N TYR A 797 -26.98 21.64 -12.82
CA TYR A 797 -28.01 22.30 -13.61
C TYR A 797 -27.98 21.80 -15.05
N THR A 798 -29.13 21.38 -15.53
CA THR A 798 -29.32 20.92 -16.91
C THR A 798 -30.35 21.78 -17.62
N THR A 799 -30.00 22.25 -18.83
CA THR A 799 -30.91 23.08 -19.65
C THR A 799 -30.83 22.69 -21.11
N ASP A 800 -31.97 22.78 -21.79
CA ASP A 800 -32.07 22.74 -23.25
C ASP A 800 -31.86 24.14 -23.81
N VAL A 801 -30.72 24.36 -24.46
CA VAL A 801 -30.27 25.72 -24.89
C VAL A 801 -30.93 26.20 -26.20
N VAL A 802 -31.58 25.31 -26.93
CA VAL A 802 -32.21 25.64 -28.22
C VAL A 802 -33.73 25.76 -28.11
N TYR A 803 -34.37 24.74 -27.54
CA TYR A 803 -35.85 24.69 -27.53
C TYR A 803 -36.46 25.04 -26.19
N SER A 804 -35.62 25.20 -25.14
CA SER A 804 -36.03 25.48 -23.76
C SER A 804 -37.05 24.48 -23.19
N ASN A 805 -37.01 23.24 -23.66
CA ASN A 805 -37.89 22.18 -23.22
C ASN A 805 -37.52 21.64 -21.86
N VAL A 806 -36.24 21.63 -21.53
CA VAL A 806 -35.64 21.08 -20.28
C VAL A 806 -34.95 22.19 -19.52
N SER A 807 -35.22 22.34 -18.24
CA SER A 807 -34.53 23.26 -17.34
C SER A 807 -34.77 22.83 -15.90
N TYR A 808 -33.80 22.16 -15.30
CA TYR A 808 -33.90 21.70 -13.91
C TYR A 808 -32.59 21.77 -13.17
N PHE A 809 -32.72 21.93 -11.87
CA PHE A 809 -31.64 21.85 -10.88
C PHE A 809 -31.60 20.47 -10.24
N THR A 810 -30.39 19.97 -9.97
CA THR A 810 -30.14 18.70 -9.28
C THR A 810 -29.36 18.93 -7.99
N LEU A 811 -29.83 18.38 -6.88
CA LEU A 811 -29.08 18.26 -5.64
C LEU A 811 -29.07 16.80 -5.20
N SER A 812 -27.91 16.24 -4.90
CA SER A 812 -27.74 14.86 -4.45
C SER A 812 -26.75 14.78 -3.31
N ALA A 813 -27.06 14.00 -2.26
CA ALA A 813 -26.18 13.68 -1.17
C ALA A 813 -26.21 12.16 -0.92
N ASP A 814 -25.06 11.52 -0.86
CA ASP A 814 -24.86 10.12 -0.45
C ASP A 814 -23.85 10.11 0.69
N VAL A 815 -24.28 9.68 1.88
CA VAL A 815 -23.47 9.65 3.10
C VAL A 815 -23.51 8.24 3.69
N ARG A 816 -22.34 7.67 3.93
CA ARG A 816 -22.21 6.32 4.52
C ARG A 816 -21.23 6.36 5.68
N ASN A 817 -21.64 5.82 6.80
CA ASN A 817 -20.87 5.79 8.04
C ASN A 817 -20.73 4.36 8.55
N TYR A 818 -19.56 4.00 9.00
CA TYR A 818 -19.21 2.68 9.48
C TYR A 818 -18.62 2.82 10.88
N ILE A 819 -19.33 2.25 11.86
CA ILE A 819 -18.92 2.27 13.25
C ILE A 819 -18.44 0.87 13.64
N ARG A 820 -17.17 0.76 13.96
CA ARG A 820 -16.56 -0.48 14.41
C ARG A 820 -16.88 -0.73 15.86
N LEU A 821 -17.84 -1.61 16.15
CA LEU A 821 -18.25 -1.99 17.50
C LEU A 821 -17.25 -2.96 18.16
N SER A 822 -16.60 -3.79 17.38
CA SER A 822 -15.48 -4.64 17.78
C SER A 822 -14.61 -4.95 16.55
N ASN A 823 -13.51 -5.70 16.75
CA ASN A 823 -12.66 -6.12 15.62
C ASN A 823 -13.41 -6.90 14.53
N ARG A 824 -14.62 -7.39 14.81
CA ARG A 824 -15.38 -8.29 13.94
C ARG A 824 -16.82 -7.86 13.68
N VAL A 825 -17.32 -6.87 14.41
CA VAL A 825 -18.71 -6.38 14.35
C VAL A 825 -18.71 -4.93 13.92
N THR A 826 -19.46 -4.61 12.86
CA THR A 826 -19.60 -3.26 12.31
C THR A 826 -21.07 -2.88 12.22
N PHE A 827 -21.41 -1.67 12.63
CA PHE A 827 -22.68 -1.03 12.33
C PHE A 827 -22.48 -0.10 11.13
N ALA A 828 -23.12 -0.42 10.00
CA ALA A 828 -23.06 0.35 8.77
C ALA A 828 -24.37 1.12 8.59
N SER A 829 -24.25 2.41 8.32
CA SER A 829 -25.34 3.34 8.12
C SER A 829 -25.18 4.02 6.76
N TRP A 830 -26.22 3.98 5.92
CA TRP A 830 -26.27 4.66 4.65
C TRP A 830 -27.47 5.60 4.61
N PHE A 831 -27.24 6.85 4.24
CA PHE A 831 -28.26 7.84 3.95
C PHE A 831 -28.03 8.43 2.55
N MET A 832 -29.10 8.50 1.74
CA MET A 832 -29.10 9.11 0.41
C MET A 832 -30.30 10.05 0.28
N GLY A 833 -30.07 11.26 -0.20
CA GLY A 833 -31.11 12.23 -0.55
C GLY A 833 -30.85 12.80 -1.94
N ARG A 834 -31.87 12.90 -2.78
CA ARG A 834 -31.76 13.42 -4.14
C ARG A 834 -32.98 14.25 -4.50
N ILE A 835 -32.75 15.36 -5.19
CA ILE A 835 -33.77 16.31 -5.64
C ILE A 835 -33.44 16.72 -7.07
N ASN A 836 -34.42 16.58 -7.97
CA ASN A 836 -34.48 17.24 -9.28
C ASN A 836 -35.69 18.14 -9.29
N GLU A 837 -35.49 19.41 -9.56
CA GLU A 837 -36.56 20.42 -9.54
C GLU A 837 -36.49 21.33 -10.77
N GLY A 838 -37.61 21.47 -11.48
CA GLY A 838 -37.73 22.31 -12.66
C GLY A 838 -38.48 21.64 -13.81
N LYS A 839 -38.42 22.27 -15.00
CA LYS A 839 -39.12 21.84 -16.20
C LYS A 839 -38.50 20.54 -16.77
N GLU A 840 -39.31 19.50 -17.02
CA GLU A 840 -38.89 18.18 -17.52
C GLU A 840 -37.76 17.55 -16.64
N ALA A 841 -37.83 17.78 -15.33
CA ALA A 841 -36.89 17.22 -14.39
C ALA A 841 -36.98 15.69 -14.37
N ARG A 842 -35.84 15.01 -14.53
CA ARG A 842 -35.79 13.56 -14.57
C ARG A 842 -36.10 12.94 -13.20
N LEU A 843 -36.75 11.77 -13.24
CA LEU A 843 -37.05 11.00 -12.05
C LEU A 843 -35.82 10.25 -11.57
N PHE A 844 -35.65 10.17 -10.27
CA PHE A 844 -34.79 9.18 -9.64
C PHE A 844 -35.54 7.85 -9.50
N VAL A 845 -34.80 6.76 -9.50
CA VAL A 845 -35.35 5.42 -9.38
C VAL A 845 -34.60 4.64 -8.29
N MET A 846 -35.32 3.79 -7.57
CA MET A 846 -34.80 2.85 -6.57
C MET A 846 -35.54 1.51 -6.68
N GLY A 847 -34.94 0.49 -6.08
CA GLY A 847 -35.42 -0.90 -6.02
C GLY A 847 -34.34 -1.87 -6.43
N GLY A 848 -34.40 -3.05 -5.89
CA GLY A 848 -33.45 -4.10 -6.15
C GLY A 848 -32.45 -4.28 -5.00
N SER A 849 -31.42 -5.08 -5.26
CA SER A 849 -30.47 -5.49 -4.23
C SER A 849 -29.44 -4.42 -3.84
N TRP A 850 -29.35 -3.33 -4.64
CA TRP A 850 -28.34 -2.29 -4.48
C TRP A 850 -28.78 -1.17 -3.54
N ASP A 851 -30.08 -0.99 -3.36
CA ASP A 851 -30.65 0.02 -2.49
C ASP A 851 -31.74 -0.58 -1.59
N ILE A 852 -33.04 -0.33 -1.82
CA ILE A 852 -34.10 -0.84 -0.95
C ILE A 852 -34.42 -2.32 -1.25
N ARG A 853 -34.06 -3.20 -0.33
CA ARG A 853 -34.18 -4.64 -0.49
C ARG A 853 -35.63 -5.11 -0.49
N GLY A 854 -35.92 -6.14 -1.29
CA GLY A 854 -37.25 -6.74 -1.40
C GLY A 854 -38.17 -6.07 -2.38
N PHE A 855 -37.83 -4.91 -2.91
CA PHE A 855 -38.56 -4.25 -4.00
C PHE A 855 -37.87 -4.54 -5.34
N ASP A 856 -38.64 -4.62 -6.41
CA ASP A 856 -38.11 -4.90 -7.75
C ASP A 856 -37.35 -3.67 -8.30
N PHE A 857 -36.49 -3.88 -9.30
CA PHE A 857 -35.79 -2.78 -9.95
C PHE A 857 -36.77 -1.76 -10.50
N PHE A 858 -36.57 -0.48 -10.19
CA PHE A 858 -37.36 0.65 -10.62
C PHE A 858 -38.79 0.74 -10.02
N ASP A 859 -39.08 -0.02 -8.96
CA ASP A 859 -40.39 0.02 -8.27
C ASP A 859 -40.66 1.38 -7.61
N VAL A 860 -39.62 2.11 -7.22
CA VAL A 860 -39.73 3.39 -6.54
C VAL A 860 -39.17 4.48 -7.44
N ARG A 861 -40.02 5.50 -7.74
CA ARG A 861 -39.65 6.60 -8.65
C ARG A 861 -40.15 7.93 -8.10
N GLY A 862 -39.34 8.98 -8.25
CA GLY A 862 -39.72 10.34 -7.89
C GLY A 862 -38.68 11.37 -8.28
N GLN A 863 -39.11 12.64 -8.44
CA GLN A 863 -38.19 13.76 -8.63
C GLN A 863 -37.40 14.05 -7.35
N LYS A 864 -37.99 13.72 -6.21
CA LYS A 864 -37.37 13.85 -4.89
C LYS A 864 -37.42 12.49 -4.22
N ILE A 865 -36.28 12.05 -3.67
CA ILE A 865 -36.18 10.77 -2.97
C ILE A 865 -35.28 10.92 -1.74
N TRP A 866 -35.58 10.17 -0.70
CA TRP A 866 -34.62 9.80 0.31
C TRP A 866 -34.62 8.30 0.58
N PHE A 867 -33.50 7.79 1.01
CA PHE A 867 -33.28 6.39 1.35
C PHE A 867 -32.34 6.30 2.53
N THR A 868 -32.59 5.33 3.40
CA THR A 868 -31.67 4.94 4.46
C THR A 868 -31.59 3.44 4.60
N SER A 869 -30.40 2.91 4.86
CA SER A 869 -30.17 1.53 5.22
C SER A 869 -29.30 1.46 6.47
N GLN A 870 -29.74 0.68 7.45
CA GLN A 870 -29.03 0.42 8.69
C GLN A 870 -28.72 -1.06 8.77
N GLU A 871 -27.44 -1.43 8.94
CA GLU A 871 -27.00 -2.82 8.86
C GLU A 871 -26.01 -3.15 9.97
N LEU A 872 -26.35 -4.11 10.83
CA LEU A 872 -25.42 -4.70 11.79
C LEU A 872 -24.77 -5.93 11.18
N ARG A 873 -23.45 -5.88 10.95
CA ARG A 873 -22.63 -6.95 10.34
C ARG A 873 -21.82 -7.66 11.40
N PHE A 874 -21.88 -8.99 11.44
CA PHE A 874 -21.22 -9.82 12.43
C PHE A 874 -20.70 -11.13 11.82
N PRO A 875 -19.63 -11.74 12.38
CA PRO A 875 -19.12 -13.01 11.89
C PRO A 875 -20.06 -14.16 12.27
N LEU A 876 -20.27 -15.11 11.37
CA LEU A 876 -20.94 -16.37 11.62
C LEU A 876 -19.97 -17.53 11.66
N LEU A 877 -18.98 -17.53 10.76
CA LEU A 877 -17.91 -18.52 10.71
C LEU A 877 -16.60 -17.79 10.43
N ASP A 878 -15.67 -17.98 11.31
CA ASP A 878 -14.36 -17.31 11.29
C ASP A 878 -13.26 -18.36 11.06
N ALA A 879 -13.38 -19.09 9.97
CA ALA A 879 -12.35 -20.04 9.55
C ALA A 879 -11.53 -19.44 8.42
N PRO A 880 -10.21 -19.55 8.46
CA PRO A 880 -9.34 -18.98 7.41
C PRO A 880 -9.54 -19.58 6.02
N SER A 881 -10.14 -20.76 5.92
CA SER A 881 -10.66 -21.33 4.65
C SER A 881 -11.46 -22.58 4.94
N VAL A 882 -12.73 -22.62 4.58
CA VAL A 882 -13.50 -23.88 4.48
C VAL A 882 -13.53 -24.27 3.01
N LEU A 883 -12.89 -25.38 2.66
CA LEU A 883 -13.02 -26.01 1.34
C LEU A 883 -14.39 -26.68 1.27
N LEU A 884 -15.27 -26.14 0.46
CA LEU A 884 -16.54 -26.81 0.15
C LEU A 884 -16.26 -27.91 -0.88
N PRO A 885 -16.67 -29.19 -0.60
CA PRO A 885 -16.35 -30.31 -1.48
C PRO A 885 -16.82 -30.19 -2.93
N VAL A 886 -17.88 -29.40 -3.17
CA VAL A 886 -18.47 -29.18 -4.51
C VAL A 886 -17.88 -27.96 -5.23
N LEU A 887 -17.21 -27.07 -4.49
CA LEU A 887 -16.57 -25.85 -5.00
C LEU A 887 -15.08 -25.87 -4.69
N ALA A 888 -14.46 -27.02 -4.75
CA ALA A 888 -13.06 -27.27 -4.34
C ALA A 888 -12.00 -26.29 -4.88
N PRO A 889 -12.15 -25.66 -6.03
CA PRO A 889 -11.23 -24.59 -6.41
C PRO A 889 -11.60 -23.22 -5.80
N LEU A 890 -12.77 -23.08 -5.20
CA LEU A 890 -13.28 -21.82 -4.62
C LEU A 890 -13.36 -22.01 -3.09
N GLY A 891 -12.31 -21.70 -2.36
CA GLY A 891 -12.36 -21.66 -0.89
C GLY A 891 -13.29 -20.56 -0.39
N VAL A 892 -14.03 -20.85 0.67
CA VAL A 892 -14.86 -19.87 1.37
C VAL A 892 -14.01 -19.23 2.46
N ALA A 893 -13.61 -17.96 2.23
CA ALA A 893 -12.73 -17.27 3.16
C ALA A 893 -13.46 -16.78 4.42
N ASN A 894 -14.73 -16.33 4.33
CA ASN A 894 -15.48 -15.80 5.45
C ASN A 894 -16.99 -15.87 5.24
N LEU A 895 -17.75 -16.34 6.24
CA LEU A 895 -19.20 -16.26 6.28
C LEU A 895 -19.62 -15.23 7.35
N ARG A 896 -20.33 -14.19 6.92
CA ARG A 896 -20.90 -13.16 7.80
C ARG A 896 -22.41 -13.16 7.81
N GLY A 897 -22.99 -12.80 8.93
CA GLY A 897 -24.39 -12.43 9.07
C GLY A 897 -24.56 -10.93 8.99
N ALA A 898 -25.75 -10.50 8.57
CA ALA A 898 -26.19 -9.13 8.65
C ALA A 898 -27.63 -9.08 9.15
N ALA A 899 -27.96 -8.15 10.04
CA ALA A 899 -29.34 -7.75 10.33
C ALA A 899 -29.53 -6.35 9.76
N PHE A 900 -30.61 -6.15 9.00
CA PHE A 900 -30.81 -4.92 8.27
C PHE A 900 -32.21 -4.31 8.41
N PHE A 901 -32.24 -3.00 8.23
CA PHE A 901 -33.44 -2.19 8.15
C PHE A 901 -33.27 -1.15 7.05
N ASP A 902 -34.16 -1.13 6.05
CA ASP A 902 -34.18 -0.18 4.96
C ASP A 902 -35.45 0.64 4.99
N ALA A 903 -35.36 1.93 4.67
CA ALA A 903 -36.52 2.80 4.48
C ALA A 903 -36.29 3.77 3.31
N ALA A 904 -37.33 4.06 2.56
CA ALA A 904 -37.28 4.99 1.43
C ALA A 904 -38.61 5.72 1.24
N HIS A 905 -38.52 6.88 0.65
CA HIS A 905 -39.68 7.67 0.23
C HIS A 905 -39.36 8.39 -1.07
N ALA A 906 -40.31 8.42 -1.99
CA ALA A 906 -40.19 9.13 -3.24
C ALA A 906 -41.47 9.95 -3.50
N TRP A 907 -41.32 11.19 -4.04
CA TRP A 907 -42.45 12.04 -4.35
C TRP A 907 -42.13 12.98 -5.53
N ASN A 908 -43.20 13.53 -6.11
CA ASN A 908 -43.18 14.53 -7.19
C ASN A 908 -43.99 15.73 -6.76
N ASP A 909 -43.66 16.95 -7.25
CA ASP A 909 -44.42 18.17 -6.97
C ASP A 909 -45.69 18.27 -7.82
N ASP A 910 -45.65 17.81 -9.08
CA ASP A 910 -46.80 17.77 -9.99
C ASP A 910 -47.28 16.31 -10.18
N TYR A 911 -48.24 15.90 -9.36
CA TYR A 911 -48.71 14.53 -9.36
C TYR A 911 -49.88 14.33 -10.35
N ASN A 912 -49.65 13.64 -11.46
CA ASN A 912 -50.70 13.16 -12.36
C ASN A 912 -51.33 11.89 -11.80
N GLU A 913 -52.66 11.87 -11.57
CA GLU A 913 -53.41 10.74 -10.96
C GLU A 913 -53.23 9.39 -11.65
N VAL A 914 -52.82 9.36 -12.91
CA VAL A 914 -52.60 8.14 -13.71
C VAL A 914 -51.38 7.33 -13.25
N ARG A 915 -50.49 7.87 -12.42
CA ARG A 915 -49.26 7.22 -11.99
C ARG A 915 -49.28 6.64 -10.56
N ARG A 916 -50.43 6.40 -9.98
CA ARG A 916 -50.62 5.89 -8.60
C ARG A 916 -50.02 4.51 -8.30
N GLU A 917 -49.63 3.72 -9.32
CA GLU A 917 -49.14 2.35 -9.14
C GLU A 917 -47.64 2.28 -8.76
N ILE A 918 -46.91 3.37 -8.75
CA ILE A 918 -45.47 3.38 -8.49
C ILE A 918 -45.23 4.06 -7.15
N ASN A 919 -45.32 3.42 -6.06
CA ASN A 919 -44.91 3.75 -4.65
C ASN A 919 -44.46 5.21 -4.39
N ALA A 920 -44.94 6.19 -5.16
CA ALA A 920 -44.64 7.61 -5.01
C ALA A 920 -45.58 8.20 -3.94
N GLY A 921 -45.05 8.99 -3.04
CA GLY A 921 -45.79 9.62 -1.94
C GLY A 921 -46.06 8.70 -0.74
N GLU A 922 -45.46 7.49 -0.73
CA GLU A 922 -45.57 6.52 0.36
C GLU A 922 -44.21 6.18 0.94
N THR A 923 -44.08 6.15 2.27
CA THR A 923 -42.86 5.63 2.91
C THR A 923 -42.92 4.11 2.95
N ILE A 924 -41.95 3.48 2.30
CA ILE A 924 -41.78 2.03 2.21
C ILE A 924 -40.53 1.59 2.94
N GLY A 925 -40.46 0.31 3.26
CA GLY A 925 -39.26 -0.22 3.89
C GLY A 925 -39.18 -1.74 3.89
N SER A 926 -38.06 -2.22 4.35
CA SER A 926 -37.84 -3.65 4.58
C SER A 926 -36.96 -3.88 5.80
N ALA A 927 -37.15 -5.03 6.43
CA ALA A 927 -36.30 -5.47 7.54
C ALA A 927 -36.09 -6.99 7.45
N GLY A 928 -34.93 -7.44 7.86
CA GLY A 928 -34.59 -8.85 7.75
C GLY A 928 -33.15 -9.17 8.17
N ILE A 929 -32.75 -10.37 7.75
CA ILE A 929 -31.41 -10.91 7.99
C ILE A 929 -30.78 -11.31 6.64
N GLY A 930 -29.45 -11.30 6.59
CA GLY A 930 -28.71 -11.66 5.40
C GLY A 930 -27.47 -12.47 5.68
N LEU A 931 -27.07 -13.26 4.72
CA LEU A 931 -25.79 -13.96 4.68
C LEU A 931 -24.87 -13.29 3.66
N ARG A 932 -23.59 -13.20 4.02
CA ARG A 932 -22.52 -12.63 3.20
C ARG A 932 -21.43 -13.66 3.08
N LEU A 933 -21.19 -14.15 1.88
CA LEU A 933 -20.17 -15.14 1.57
C LEU A 933 -19.13 -14.51 0.66
N ASN A 934 -17.91 -14.33 1.17
CA ASN A 934 -16.80 -13.86 0.37
C ASN A 934 -16.07 -15.03 -0.28
N LEU A 935 -15.97 -15.01 -1.59
CA LEU A 935 -15.23 -15.98 -2.40
C LEU A 935 -13.85 -15.38 -2.74
N TYR A 936 -12.86 -15.60 -1.89
CA TYR A 936 -11.45 -15.18 -2.07
C TYR A 936 -11.22 -13.69 -2.37
N GLY A 937 -12.06 -12.80 -1.89
CA GLY A 937 -11.95 -11.36 -2.18
C GLY A 937 -12.38 -10.96 -3.60
N ALA A 938 -12.66 -11.92 -4.47
CA ALA A 938 -13.07 -11.66 -5.84
C ALA A 938 -14.57 -11.33 -5.98
N PHE A 939 -15.41 -12.03 -5.19
CA PHE A 939 -16.86 -11.86 -5.24
C PHE A 939 -17.49 -11.99 -3.86
N LEU A 940 -18.44 -11.10 -3.57
CA LEU A 940 -19.31 -11.20 -2.42
C LEU A 940 -20.68 -11.74 -2.86
N LEU A 941 -21.08 -12.88 -2.33
CA LEU A 941 -22.44 -13.41 -2.48
C LEU A 941 -23.30 -12.94 -1.32
N ARG A 942 -24.43 -12.33 -1.63
CA ARG A 942 -25.44 -11.89 -0.64
C ARG A 942 -26.72 -12.68 -0.81
N LEU A 943 -27.24 -13.19 0.29
CA LEU A 943 -28.56 -13.80 0.38
C LEU A 943 -29.32 -13.09 1.50
N ASP A 944 -30.31 -12.30 1.13
CA ASP A 944 -31.15 -11.55 2.06
C ASP A 944 -32.53 -12.20 2.17
N TYR A 945 -33.00 -12.36 3.41
CA TYR A 945 -34.32 -12.83 3.76
C TYR A 945 -35.01 -11.82 4.68
N GLY A 946 -36.17 -11.31 4.26
CA GLY A 946 -36.82 -10.26 5.01
C GLY A 946 -38.28 -10.08 4.66
N ARG A 947 -38.88 -9.06 5.25
CA ARG A 947 -40.27 -8.65 5.01
C ARG A 947 -40.29 -7.19 4.54
N ARG A 948 -41.17 -6.91 3.57
CA ARG A 948 -41.48 -5.55 3.13
C ARG A 948 -42.57 -4.93 3.98
N TYR A 949 -42.55 -3.61 4.05
CA TYR A 949 -43.53 -2.77 4.73
C TYR A 949 -43.94 -1.60 3.85
N ARG A 950 -45.21 -1.17 3.99
CA ARG A 950 -45.82 -0.04 3.33
C ARG A 950 -46.49 0.92 4.33
N ASP A 951 -47.00 2.03 3.84
CA ASP A 951 -47.70 3.08 4.63
C ASP A 951 -46.93 3.44 5.95
N GLY A 952 -45.70 3.84 5.82
CA GLY A 952 -44.90 4.25 6.98
C GLY A 952 -44.72 3.09 8.00
N PHE A 953 -44.56 1.85 7.53
CA PHE A 953 -44.43 0.62 8.32
C PHE A 953 -45.73 0.15 9.03
N ARG A 954 -46.86 0.72 8.72
CA ARG A 954 -48.16 0.30 9.30
C ARG A 954 -48.70 -0.98 8.67
N GLU A 955 -48.44 -1.18 7.38
CA GLU A 955 -48.86 -2.38 6.65
C GLU A 955 -47.71 -3.33 6.40
N GLN A 956 -47.90 -4.61 6.77
CA GLN A 956 -46.98 -5.68 6.40
C GLN A 956 -47.30 -6.19 5.00
N ASP A 957 -46.26 -6.19 4.12
CA ASP A 957 -46.33 -6.75 2.78
C ASP A 957 -45.63 -8.12 2.70
N LYS A 958 -45.25 -8.57 1.54
CA LYS A 958 -44.70 -9.90 1.26
C LYS A 958 -43.34 -10.13 1.93
N VAL A 959 -43.12 -11.39 2.30
CA VAL A 959 -41.79 -11.91 2.58
C VAL A 959 -41.01 -12.06 1.29
N PHE A 960 -39.72 -11.70 1.28
CA PHE A 960 -38.85 -11.83 0.14
C PHE A 960 -37.59 -12.64 0.44
N ARG A 961 -37.05 -13.20 -0.62
CA ARG A 961 -35.74 -13.81 -0.68
C ARG A 961 -34.98 -13.19 -1.84
N GLN A 962 -33.83 -12.63 -1.61
CA GLN A 962 -33.07 -11.92 -2.64
C GLN A 962 -31.65 -12.41 -2.65
N PHE A 963 -31.16 -12.75 -3.83
CA PHE A 963 -29.81 -13.20 -4.07
C PHE A 963 -29.08 -12.19 -4.96
N MET A 964 -27.84 -11.89 -4.63
CA MET A 964 -27.06 -10.90 -5.35
C MET A 964 -25.57 -11.26 -5.37
N PHE A 965 -24.91 -10.89 -6.47
CA PHE A 965 -23.46 -10.78 -6.56
C PHE A 965 -23.07 -9.31 -6.45
N GLY A 966 -22.07 -8.97 -5.63
CA GLY A 966 -21.60 -7.60 -5.53
C GLY A 966 -20.91 -7.31 -4.20
N TRP A 967 -20.67 -6.03 -3.96
CA TRP A 967 -20.02 -5.55 -2.73
C TRP A 967 -21.07 -5.00 -1.76
N ASP A 968 -20.80 -5.02 -0.47
CA ASP A 968 -21.60 -4.30 0.52
C ASP A 968 -21.33 -2.78 0.39
N PHE A 969 -22.38 -1.98 0.73
CA PHE A 969 -22.29 -0.51 0.68
C PHE A 969 -21.30 0.05 1.70
#